data_777395264641ee971f1884d4039705a1
#
_entry.id   777395264641ee971f1884d4039705a1
#
_cell.length_a   1.000
_cell.length_b   1.000
_cell.length_c   1.000
_cell.angle_alpha   90.00
_cell.angle_beta   90.00
_cell.angle_gamma   90.00
#
_symmetry.space_group_name_H-M   'P 1'
#
loop_
_entity.id
_entity.type
_entity.pdbx_description
1 polymer ?
#
loop_
_entity_poly.entity_id
_entity_poly.type
_entity_poly.pdbx_seq_one_letter_code
_entity_poly.pdbx_strand_id
1 'polypeptide(L)'
;ANVGDPELALNTLYRLNENLKPSSDEASAFLDAMRNNEVVRSRVLALVGGSTALGDHLVANPHLWTSFADPIPHREEMMAAMLSSVEAEPIATPGAEESEASETSDLAEGSDEGKNEAGASTSTPSSTTSSQQSEGSAREGSVDPRISQAGMYRAGITGTAAYTQLKMTYRTLLMRIAASDLASTIPSGVFHHSQSDDDDRRGSARGGSSAAHGGEDGNEGTASASPNEKRAMAHPMGFVEVSAALSDLADAALTAALAVAVATVYPDNNPVDARLAVIAMGKCGARELNYISDVDVIFVGETADAKTTRVASEFIKVGSRCFFEVDAALRPEGKSGALVRTLDSHLSYYERWADTWEFQAQLKARPMTGVMDLGKAYVQAIQPHVWQASQRDSFVDDTQHMRRRVIDNIPKEQQERELKLGVGGLRDVEFAVQMLQMVHGRIDPDLRVRSTISALQALIRGGYVGREDGSQLIACYEFVRLLEHRLQLQRIKRTHMLPEPDDEDALRWLARSCGIGSTSSMTSIESLKKLIWRASRQIHSLHNKLFFRPLLNAVALIDDETARLSPDAARRQLAVLGYQFPDRAYEHLKALASGTTRKDRIQAMLLPTLMEWLGDTSDPDAGLLAYRKLSDVLYHDPWFLRMLRDEGIVGRRLMHILGTSPYATDLILAAPNVVKLLGDGANGPKLTEVSASTVTRSLVTTASRHKDPDKAIAAARSLRRKELA
;
A
#
# COMPACT_ATOMS: atom_id res chain seq x y z
N ALA A 1 21.20 17.99 -11.34
CA ALA A 1 20.67 18.22 -10.00
C ALA A 1 20.21 16.92 -9.33
N ASN A 2 19.90 15.86 -10.10
CA ASN A 2 19.27 14.63 -9.60
C ASN A 2 20.22 13.43 -9.56
N VAL A 3 21.50 13.65 -9.47
CA VAL A 3 22.50 12.58 -9.37
C VAL A 3 22.85 12.37 -7.89
N GLY A 4 22.68 11.14 -7.41
CA GLY A 4 22.97 10.79 -6.02
C GLY A 4 24.42 11.07 -5.64
N ASP A 5 25.35 10.59 -6.47
CA ASP A 5 26.78 10.79 -6.34
C ASP A 5 27.37 11.29 -7.66
N PRO A 6 27.75 12.60 -7.75
CA PRO A 6 28.35 13.18 -8.95
C PRO A 6 29.74 12.64 -9.30
N GLU A 7 30.56 12.27 -8.29
CA GLU A 7 31.91 11.75 -8.49
C GLU A 7 31.85 10.31 -9.03
N LEU A 8 30.99 9.47 -8.46
CA LEU A 8 30.68 8.15 -8.98
C LEU A 8 30.19 8.22 -10.43
N ALA A 9 29.28 9.16 -10.73
CA ALA A 9 28.75 9.33 -12.07
C ALA A 9 29.84 9.67 -13.07
N LEU A 10 30.70 10.63 -12.73
CA LEU A 10 31.80 11.07 -13.61
C LEU A 10 32.79 9.92 -13.87
N ASN A 11 33.21 9.23 -12.82
CA ASN A 11 34.12 8.09 -12.91
C ASN A 11 33.54 6.95 -13.75
N THR A 12 32.26 6.62 -13.54
CA THR A 12 31.60 5.57 -14.31
C THR A 12 31.40 5.94 -15.77
N LEU A 13 31.07 7.21 -16.08
CA LEU A 13 31.00 7.70 -17.45
C LEU A 13 32.37 7.66 -18.16
N TYR A 14 33.44 7.99 -17.47
CA TYR A 14 34.80 7.90 -18.02
C TYR A 14 35.12 6.43 -18.40
N ARG A 15 34.89 5.48 -17.50
CA ARG A 15 35.07 4.04 -17.75
C ARG A 15 34.18 3.51 -18.88
N LEU A 16 32.92 3.99 -18.97
CA LEU A 16 32.01 3.63 -20.04
C LEU A 16 32.52 4.13 -21.40
N ASN A 17 33.01 5.38 -21.47
CA ASN A 17 33.57 5.96 -22.70
C ASN A 17 34.85 5.23 -23.14
N GLU A 18 35.72 4.80 -22.20
CA GLU A 18 36.90 4.00 -22.55
C GLU A 18 36.49 2.63 -23.14
N ASN A 19 35.46 1.96 -22.60
CA ASN A 19 35.00 0.67 -23.10
C ASN A 19 34.24 0.77 -24.45
N LEU A 20 33.61 1.91 -24.75
CA LEU A 20 33.05 2.23 -26.07
C LEU A 20 34.12 2.47 -27.16
N LYS A 21 35.41 2.56 -26.80
CA LYS A 21 36.53 2.90 -27.68
C LYS A 21 36.34 4.27 -28.34
N PRO A 22 36.97 5.34 -27.82
CA PRO A 22 36.66 6.76 -28.12
C PRO A 22 36.62 7.19 -29.57
N SER A 23 37.12 6.41 -30.52
CA SER A 23 37.11 6.69 -31.95
C SER A 23 36.11 5.81 -32.74
N SER A 24 35.23 5.08 -32.06
CA SER A 24 34.24 4.23 -32.71
C SER A 24 32.96 4.99 -33.06
N ASP A 25 32.21 4.49 -34.02
CA ASP A 25 30.88 5.01 -34.36
C ASP A 25 29.91 4.87 -33.16
N GLU A 26 30.06 3.82 -32.35
CA GLU A 26 29.28 3.60 -31.16
C GLU A 26 29.51 4.65 -30.06
N ALA A 27 30.78 5.03 -29.83
CA ALA A 27 31.12 6.11 -28.92
C ALA A 27 30.56 7.47 -29.40
N SER A 28 30.64 7.73 -30.72
CA SER A 28 30.08 8.94 -31.33
C SER A 28 28.56 8.99 -31.18
N ALA A 29 27.87 7.89 -31.43
CA ALA A 29 26.41 7.75 -31.22
C ALA A 29 25.99 7.92 -29.76
N PHE A 30 26.74 7.36 -28.80
CA PHE A 30 26.52 7.59 -27.37
C PHE A 30 26.65 9.07 -26.99
N LEU A 31 27.73 9.73 -27.42
CA LEU A 31 27.95 11.16 -27.12
C LEU A 31 26.88 12.04 -27.76
N ASP A 32 26.42 11.71 -28.96
CA ASP A 32 25.31 12.40 -29.62
C ASP A 32 24.00 12.21 -28.88
N ALA A 33 23.67 10.98 -28.45
CA ALA A 33 22.50 10.69 -27.62
C ALA A 33 22.57 11.44 -26.28
N MET A 34 23.73 11.49 -25.63
CA MET A 34 23.92 12.25 -24.38
C MET A 34 23.75 13.76 -24.55
N ARG A 35 24.02 14.33 -25.77
CA ARG A 35 23.82 15.75 -26.06
C ARG A 35 22.37 16.05 -26.43
N ASN A 36 21.75 15.21 -27.25
CA ASN A 36 20.53 15.54 -27.97
C ASN A 36 19.28 14.82 -27.43
N ASN A 37 19.43 13.70 -26.68
CA ASN A 37 18.31 12.96 -26.08
C ASN A 37 18.29 13.14 -24.56
N GLU A 38 17.33 13.92 -24.07
CA GLU A 38 17.18 14.23 -22.64
C GLU A 38 16.80 12.99 -21.81
N VAL A 39 16.02 12.07 -22.39
CA VAL A 39 15.59 10.83 -21.72
C VAL A 39 16.82 9.94 -21.49
N VAL A 40 17.60 9.67 -22.53
CA VAL A 40 18.83 8.87 -22.41
C VAL A 40 19.80 9.52 -21.43
N ARG A 41 20.06 10.83 -21.58
CA ARG A 41 20.95 11.55 -20.69
C ARG A 41 20.54 11.48 -19.24
N SER A 42 19.26 11.72 -18.93
CA SER A 42 18.78 11.69 -17.55
C SER A 42 18.85 10.29 -16.93
N ARG A 43 18.48 9.25 -17.68
CA ARG A 43 18.51 7.86 -17.23
C ARG A 43 19.94 7.34 -17.04
N VAL A 44 20.85 7.64 -17.99
CA VAL A 44 22.26 7.27 -17.84
C VAL A 44 22.86 7.95 -16.62
N LEU A 45 22.73 9.27 -16.48
CA LEU A 45 23.30 10.03 -15.36
C LEU A 45 22.72 9.56 -14.01
N ALA A 46 21.41 9.35 -13.95
CA ALA A 46 20.75 8.87 -12.74
C ALA A 46 21.24 7.48 -12.33
N LEU A 47 21.36 6.55 -13.28
CA LEU A 47 21.82 5.18 -13.03
C LEU A 47 23.28 5.17 -12.54
N VAL A 48 24.20 5.80 -13.27
CA VAL A 48 25.64 5.73 -12.97
C VAL A 48 26.02 6.51 -11.71
N GLY A 49 25.21 7.48 -11.30
CA GLY A 49 25.36 8.17 -10.02
C GLY A 49 24.49 7.63 -8.88
N GLY A 50 23.59 6.69 -9.19
CA GLY A 50 22.67 6.10 -8.21
C GLY A 50 22.99 4.67 -7.81
N SER A 51 23.69 3.90 -8.66
CA SER A 51 23.98 2.50 -8.41
C SER A 51 25.35 2.09 -8.92
N THR A 52 26.26 1.74 -8.02
CA THR A 52 27.60 1.24 -8.39
C THR A 52 27.49 -0.05 -9.19
N ALA A 53 26.67 -1.00 -8.71
CA ALA A 53 26.58 -2.34 -9.32
C ALA A 53 25.96 -2.32 -10.73
N LEU A 54 24.94 -1.48 -10.96
CA LEU A 54 24.33 -1.34 -12.29
C LEU A 54 25.15 -0.47 -13.21
N GLY A 55 25.87 0.54 -12.67
CA GLY A 55 26.87 1.28 -13.40
C GLY A 55 28.01 0.39 -13.92
N ASP A 56 28.53 -0.52 -13.08
CA ASP A 56 29.54 -1.51 -13.48
C ASP A 56 28.99 -2.49 -14.54
N HIS A 57 27.72 -2.89 -14.42
CA HIS A 57 27.08 -3.72 -15.45
C HIS A 57 26.99 -3.00 -16.81
N LEU A 58 26.64 -1.72 -16.82
CA LEU A 58 26.62 -0.89 -18.02
C LEU A 58 28.03 -0.72 -18.62
N VAL A 59 29.03 -0.48 -17.78
CA VAL A 59 30.46 -0.38 -18.23
C VAL A 59 30.94 -1.68 -18.87
N ALA A 60 30.55 -2.83 -18.30
CA ALA A 60 30.90 -4.16 -18.85
C ALA A 60 30.15 -4.49 -20.16
N ASN A 61 28.98 -3.88 -20.38
CA ASN A 61 28.12 -4.11 -21.53
C ASN A 61 27.69 -2.75 -22.14
N PRO A 62 28.63 -2.02 -22.76
CA PRO A 62 28.41 -0.60 -23.14
C PRO A 62 27.21 -0.41 -24.06
N HIS A 63 26.98 -1.32 -25.02
CA HIS A 63 25.90 -1.24 -26.00
C HIS A 63 24.48 -1.15 -25.37
N LEU A 64 24.33 -1.54 -24.11
CA LEU A 64 23.04 -1.50 -23.41
C LEU A 64 22.51 -0.07 -23.16
N TRP A 65 23.34 0.98 -23.34
CA TRP A 65 22.88 2.36 -23.22
C TRP A 65 21.75 2.71 -24.21
N THR A 66 21.71 2.04 -25.36
CA THR A 66 20.67 2.25 -26.39
C THR A 66 19.28 1.96 -25.85
N SER A 67 19.16 0.98 -24.96
CA SER A 67 17.89 0.56 -24.35
C SER A 67 17.27 1.62 -23.41
N PHE A 68 18.01 2.65 -23.07
CA PHE A 68 17.48 3.73 -22.21
C PHE A 68 16.61 4.74 -22.96
N ALA A 69 16.57 4.69 -24.27
CA ALA A 69 15.61 5.46 -25.07
C ALA A 69 14.18 4.90 -24.93
N ASP A 70 14.07 3.58 -24.71
CA ASP A 70 12.80 2.87 -24.67
C ASP A 70 12.07 3.04 -23.33
N PRO A 71 10.72 2.93 -23.32
CA PRO A 71 9.96 2.86 -22.07
C PRO A 71 10.35 1.61 -21.27
N ILE A 72 9.90 1.55 -20.01
CA ILE A 72 10.04 0.33 -19.21
C ILE A 72 9.32 -0.81 -19.94
N PRO A 73 9.96 -1.99 -20.05
CA PRO A 73 9.34 -3.12 -20.71
C PRO A 73 8.03 -3.51 -20.02
N HIS A 74 7.00 -3.78 -20.79
CA HIS A 74 5.77 -4.36 -20.28
C HIS A 74 5.99 -5.82 -19.85
N ARG A 75 5.05 -6.36 -19.07
CA ARG A 75 5.11 -7.72 -18.55
C ARG A 75 5.37 -8.76 -19.64
N GLU A 76 4.67 -8.63 -20.76
CA GLU A 76 4.79 -9.54 -21.90
C GLU A 76 6.19 -9.49 -22.53
N GLU A 77 6.77 -8.32 -22.65
CA GLU A 77 8.13 -8.14 -23.17
C GLU A 77 9.17 -8.73 -22.22
N MET A 78 9.01 -8.54 -20.90
CA MET A 78 9.89 -9.15 -19.91
C MET A 78 9.79 -10.67 -19.93
N MET A 79 8.58 -11.20 -20.05
CA MET A 79 8.32 -12.64 -20.15
C MET A 79 8.98 -13.24 -21.41
N ALA A 80 8.74 -12.63 -22.57
CA ALA A 80 9.34 -13.06 -23.82
C ALA A 80 10.87 -13.01 -23.78
N ALA A 81 11.47 -11.93 -23.26
CA ALA A 81 12.91 -11.80 -23.13
C ALA A 81 13.53 -12.89 -22.23
N MET A 82 12.91 -13.14 -21.06
CA MET A 82 13.41 -14.15 -20.13
C MET A 82 13.27 -15.58 -20.68
N LEU A 83 12.14 -15.93 -21.30
CA LEU A 83 11.94 -17.25 -21.94
C LEU A 83 12.85 -17.46 -23.13
N SER A 84 12.99 -16.46 -24.02
CA SER A 84 13.91 -16.53 -25.16
C SER A 84 15.36 -16.69 -24.74
N SER A 85 15.77 -16.12 -23.61
CA SER A 85 17.15 -16.22 -23.11
C SER A 85 17.59 -17.66 -22.77
N VAL A 86 16.63 -18.57 -22.59
CA VAL A 86 16.87 -19.98 -22.32
C VAL A 86 16.23 -20.90 -23.41
N GLU A 87 15.85 -20.32 -24.54
CA GLU A 87 15.23 -21.06 -25.66
C GLU A 87 14.02 -21.87 -25.19
N ALA A 88 13.18 -21.28 -24.34
CA ALA A 88 12.08 -21.99 -23.71
C ALA A 88 10.87 -22.11 -24.66
N GLU A 89 10.35 -23.34 -24.78
CA GLU A 89 9.15 -23.66 -25.56
C GLU A 89 7.98 -24.06 -24.64
N PRO A 90 6.73 -23.77 -25.02
CA PRO A 90 5.54 -24.22 -24.27
C PRO A 90 5.46 -25.76 -24.29
N ILE A 91 5.04 -26.34 -23.17
CA ILE A 91 4.75 -27.78 -23.09
C ILE A 91 3.30 -28.00 -23.52
N ALA A 92 3.07 -28.86 -24.51
CA ALA A 92 1.72 -29.22 -24.96
C ALA A 92 0.91 -29.82 -23.79
N THR A 93 -0.32 -29.38 -23.64
CA THR A 93 -1.24 -29.96 -22.65
C THR A 93 -1.80 -31.26 -23.24
N PRO A 94 -1.72 -32.40 -22.55
CA PRO A 94 -2.37 -33.60 -22.98
C PRO A 94 -3.88 -33.34 -23.19
N GLY A 95 -4.38 -33.56 -24.43
CA GLY A 95 -5.79 -33.31 -24.78
C GLY A 95 -6.07 -32.12 -25.71
N ALA A 96 -5.08 -31.27 -26.00
CA ALA A 96 -5.27 -30.18 -26.96
C ALA A 96 -5.22 -30.63 -28.41
N GLU A 97 -4.53 -31.75 -28.70
CA GLU A 97 -4.44 -32.31 -30.05
C GLU A 97 -5.75 -32.99 -30.52
N GLU A 98 -6.62 -33.43 -29.61
CA GLU A 98 -7.91 -34.04 -29.98
C GLU A 98 -8.97 -33.03 -30.38
N SER A 99 -8.89 -31.76 -29.92
CA SER A 99 -9.85 -30.71 -30.27
C SER A 99 -9.56 -30.07 -31.64
N GLU A 100 -8.29 -29.94 -32.04
CA GLU A 100 -7.93 -29.43 -33.37
C GLU A 100 -8.19 -30.43 -34.48
N ALA A 101 -8.12 -31.73 -34.18
CA ALA A 101 -8.44 -32.81 -35.15
C ALA A 101 -9.96 -32.95 -35.38
N SER A 102 -10.81 -32.57 -34.42
CA SER A 102 -12.26 -32.63 -34.56
C SER A 102 -12.84 -31.41 -35.29
N GLU A 103 -12.25 -30.22 -35.16
CA GLU A 103 -12.72 -29.04 -35.90
C GLU A 103 -12.33 -29.03 -37.37
N THR A 104 -11.30 -29.77 -37.79
CA THR A 104 -10.93 -29.91 -39.19
C THR A 104 -11.68 -31.02 -39.92
N SER A 105 -12.35 -31.94 -39.21
CA SER A 105 -13.16 -33.03 -39.83
C SER A 105 -14.60 -32.59 -40.11
N ASP A 106 -15.12 -31.59 -39.41
CA ASP A 106 -16.52 -31.11 -39.59
C ASP A 106 -16.70 -30.07 -40.71
N LEU A 107 -15.60 -29.64 -41.37
CA LEU A 107 -15.66 -28.71 -42.50
C LEU A 107 -15.64 -29.37 -43.89
N ALA A 108 -15.63 -30.69 -43.98
CA ALA A 108 -15.47 -31.40 -45.24
C ALA A 108 -16.70 -32.19 -45.78
N GLU A 109 -17.83 -32.23 -45.03
CA GLU A 109 -19.04 -32.90 -45.55
C GLU A 109 -20.28 -32.04 -45.30
N GLY A 110 -20.86 -31.48 -46.36
CA GLY A 110 -22.18 -30.90 -46.27
C GLY A 110 -22.53 -29.83 -47.31
N SER A 111 -22.44 -30.12 -48.57
CA SER A 111 -23.24 -29.46 -49.62
C SER A 111 -24.29 -30.46 -50.14
N ASP A 112 -25.55 -30.28 -49.78
CA ASP A 112 -26.60 -30.23 -50.77
C ASP A 112 -28.00 -30.25 -50.15
N GLU A 113 -28.83 -29.38 -50.75
CA GLU A 113 -30.30 -29.38 -50.90
C GLU A 113 -31.29 -29.40 -49.71
N GLY A 114 -32.11 -28.34 -49.70
CA GLY A 114 -33.57 -28.54 -49.87
C GLY A 114 -34.51 -27.91 -48.85
N LYS A 115 -34.99 -26.73 -49.19
CA LYS A 115 -36.40 -26.23 -49.13
C LYS A 115 -37.33 -26.40 -47.90
N ASN A 116 -37.91 -25.22 -47.53
CA ASN A 116 -39.31 -24.93 -47.12
C ASN A 116 -39.77 -25.43 -45.73
N GLU A 117 -40.40 -24.66 -44.91
CA GLU A 117 -41.55 -23.77 -44.90
C GLU A 117 -41.82 -23.26 -43.48
N ALA A 118 -42.18 -22.01 -43.41
CA ALA A 118 -43.16 -21.30 -42.62
C ALA A 118 -43.66 -21.77 -41.21
N GLY A 119 -43.65 -20.88 -40.29
CA GLY A 119 -44.49 -20.95 -39.08
C GLY A 119 -44.24 -19.79 -38.13
N ALA A 120 -45.07 -18.75 -38.26
CA ALA A 120 -45.09 -17.53 -37.45
C ALA A 120 -45.64 -17.72 -36.02
N SER A 121 -45.16 -16.95 -35.10
CA SER A 121 -45.98 -16.09 -34.19
C SER A 121 -45.11 -15.39 -33.14
N THR A 122 -44.96 -14.13 -33.25
CA THR A 122 -45.46 -12.98 -32.46
C THR A 122 -45.27 -13.07 -30.94
N SER A 123 -44.40 -12.22 -30.37
CA SER A 123 -44.82 -11.08 -29.55
C SER A 123 -43.62 -10.29 -29.02
N THR A 124 -43.57 -9.03 -29.37
CA THR A 124 -42.82 -7.91 -28.76
C THR A 124 -43.78 -7.16 -27.82
N PRO A 125 -43.41 -6.05 -27.12
CA PRO A 125 -42.14 -5.63 -26.51
C PRO A 125 -42.32 -5.01 -25.10
N SER A 126 -41.27 -4.71 -24.40
CA SER A 126 -41.29 -3.47 -23.58
C SER A 126 -39.87 -2.96 -23.26
N SER A 127 -39.73 -1.72 -23.58
CA SER A 127 -38.67 -0.77 -23.39
C SER A 127 -38.36 -0.47 -21.93
N THR A 128 -37.09 -0.33 -21.54
CA THR A 128 -36.70 0.73 -20.64
C THR A 128 -35.22 1.13 -20.85
N THR A 129 -35.07 2.41 -20.90
CA THR A 129 -33.95 3.32 -21.11
C THR A 129 -32.67 3.01 -20.35
N SER A 130 -31.57 3.07 -21.09
CA SER A 130 -30.21 3.05 -20.65
C SER A 130 -29.67 4.42 -20.28
N SER A 131 -29.01 4.56 -19.18
CA SER A 131 -28.07 5.67 -18.90
C SER A 131 -26.64 5.18 -19.13
N GLN A 132 -25.96 5.80 -20.07
CA GLN A 132 -24.56 5.61 -20.39
C GLN A 132 -23.70 6.17 -19.28
N GLN A 133 -22.81 5.35 -18.74
CA GLN A 133 -21.57 5.79 -18.10
C GLN A 133 -20.41 5.20 -18.87
N SER A 134 -19.57 6.10 -19.35
CA SER A 134 -18.36 5.84 -20.11
C SER A 134 -17.27 5.31 -19.18
N GLU A 135 -17.02 4.01 -19.20
CA GLU A 135 -15.81 3.41 -18.67
C GLU A 135 -14.74 3.38 -19.77
N GLY A 136 -13.60 4.01 -19.48
CA GLY A 136 -12.42 3.99 -20.31
C GLY A 136 -11.82 2.57 -20.36
N SER A 137 -12.14 1.85 -21.42
CA SER A 137 -11.51 0.58 -21.73
C SER A 137 -10.05 0.80 -22.12
N ALA A 138 -9.11 0.44 -21.24
CA ALA A 138 -7.74 0.21 -21.61
C ALA A 138 -7.75 -0.93 -22.66
N ARG A 139 -7.24 -0.64 -23.85
CA ARG A 139 -7.03 -1.64 -24.90
C ARG A 139 -6.11 -2.71 -24.37
N GLU A 140 -6.64 -3.88 -24.06
CA GLU A 140 -5.89 -5.12 -23.95
C GLU A 140 -5.19 -5.35 -25.28
N GLY A 141 -3.84 -5.24 -25.29
CA GLY A 141 -3.03 -5.70 -26.39
C GLY A 141 -3.32 -7.19 -26.59
N SER A 142 -3.54 -7.61 -27.81
CA SER A 142 -3.78 -9.00 -28.15
C SER A 142 -2.58 -9.85 -27.71
N VAL A 143 -2.69 -10.47 -26.54
CA VAL A 143 -1.75 -11.46 -26.05
C VAL A 143 -1.85 -12.67 -26.98
N ASP A 144 -0.73 -13.18 -27.46
CA ASP A 144 -0.69 -14.43 -28.23
C ASP A 144 -1.42 -15.50 -27.39
N PRO A 145 -2.51 -16.10 -27.89
CA PRO A 145 -3.30 -17.08 -27.15
C PRO A 145 -2.47 -18.26 -26.64
N ARG A 146 -1.35 -18.54 -27.32
CA ARG A 146 -0.40 -19.59 -26.93
C ARG A 146 0.34 -19.26 -25.64
N ILE A 147 0.60 -17.99 -25.34
CA ILE A 147 1.25 -17.56 -24.09
C ILE A 147 0.29 -17.66 -22.89
N SER A 148 -1.02 -17.47 -23.11
CA SER A 148 -2.03 -17.52 -22.03
C SER A 148 -2.47 -18.94 -21.64
N GLN A 149 -2.31 -19.91 -22.52
CA GLN A 149 -2.76 -21.31 -22.31
C GLN A 149 -1.62 -22.26 -21.88
N ALA A 150 -0.37 -21.98 -22.25
CA ALA A 150 0.77 -22.82 -21.88
C ALA A 150 1.23 -22.48 -20.45
N GLY A 151 0.67 -23.17 -19.46
CA GLY A 151 1.03 -22.95 -18.06
C GLY A 151 2.47 -23.32 -17.71
N MET A 152 3.16 -24.15 -18.49
CA MET A 152 4.53 -24.59 -18.24
C MET A 152 5.36 -24.55 -19.53
N TYR A 153 6.67 -24.32 -19.35
CA TYR A 153 7.66 -24.25 -20.43
C TYR A 153 8.78 -25.23 -20.16
N ARG A 154 9.47 -25.65 -21.25
CA ARG A 154 10.72 -26.41 -21.20
C ARG A 154 11.82 -25.58 -21.85
N ALA A 155 12.93 -25.35 -21.13
CA ALA A 155 14.10 -24.65 -21.68
C ALA A 155 14.87 -25.54 -22.68
N GLY A 156 15.40 -24.92 -23.74
CA GLY A 156 16.31 -25.57 -24.70
C GLY A 156 17.73 -25.71 -24.13
N ILE A 157 18.13 -24.84 -23.22
CA ILE A 157 19.44 -24.87 -22.56
C ILE A 157 19.31 -25.02 -21.04
N THR A 158 20.30 -25.71 -20.43
CA THR A 158 20.33 -25.94 -18.97
C THR A 158 21.73 -25.67 -18.38
N GLY A 159 21.88 -25.84 -17.07
CA GLY A 159 23.17 -25.73 -16.39
C GLY A 159 23.78 -24.32 -16.45
N THR A 160 25.12 -24.26 -16.59
CA THR A 160 25.88 -22.97 -16.53
C THR A 160 25.52 -22.03 -17.67
N ALA A 161 25.23 -22.55 -18.88
CA ALA A 161 24.82 -21.74 -20.03
C ALA A 161 23.51 -21.01 -19.71
N ALA A 162 22.47 -21.71 -19.26
CA ALA A 162 21.20 -21.13 -18.84
C ALA A 162 21.39 -20.08 -17.73
N TYR A 163 22.18 -20.37 -16.70
CA TYR A 163 22.43 -19.43 -15.59
C TYR A 163 23.10 -18.13 -16.03
N THR A 164 24.01 -18.21 -17.01
CA THR A 164 24.66 -17.02 -17.57
C THR A 164 23.67 -16.14 -18.32
N GLN A 165 22.89 -16.74 -19.20
CA GLN A 165 21.88 -16.02 -19.99
C GLN A 165 20.79 -15.41 -19.09
N LEU A 166 20.25 -16.18 -18.15
CA LEU A 166 19.26 -15.71 -17.19
C LEU A 166 19.75 -14.51 -16.39
N LYS A 167 20.99 -14.56 -15.87
CA LYS A 167 21.58 -13.43 -15.11
C LYS A 167 21.76 -12.19 -15.96
N MET A 168 22.22 -12.36 -17.18
CA MET A 168 22.46 -11.25 -18.10
C MET A 168 21.14 -10.54 -18.44
N THR A 169 20.16 -11.30 -18.91
CA THR A 169 18.85 -10.76 -19.30
C THR A 169 18.14 -10.12 -18.10
N TYR A 170 18.11 -10.78 -16.93
CA TYR A 170 17.54 -10.24 -15.72
C TYR A 170 18.17 -8.89 -15.31
N ARG A 171 19.51 -8.81 -15.31
CA ARG A 171 20.21 -7.57 -14.94
C ARG A 171 19.98 -6.44 -15.92
N THR A 172 19.87 -6.74 -17.21
CA THR A 172 19.55 -5.76 -18.25
C THR A 172 18.15 -5.17 -18.04
N LEU A 173 17.17 -6.02 -17.81
CA LEU A 173 15.79 -5.58 -17.52
C LEU A 173 15.71 -4.78 -16.20
N LEU A 174 16.36 -5.26 -15.15
CA LEU A 174 16.45 -4.57 -13.86
C LEU A 174 17.09 -3.18 -14.01
N MET A 175 18.14 -3.08 -14.82
CA MET A 175 18.85 -1.82 -15.10
C MET A 175 17.93 -0.81 -15.80
N ARG A 176 17.10 -1.24 -16.76
CA ARG A 176 16.12 -0.36 -17.44
C ARG A 176 15.08 0.19 -16.46
N ILE A 177 14.55 -0.67 -15.56
CA ILE A 177 13.62 -0.24 -14.50
C ILE A 177 14.32 0.76 -13.57
N ALA A 178 15.52 0.44 -13.10
CA ALA A 178 16.28 1.28 -12.17
C ALA A 178 16.66 2.64 -12.76
N ALA A 179 17.06 2.69 -14.04
CA ALA A 179 17.40 3.94 -14.73
C ALA A 179 16.17 4.88 -14.79
N SER A 180 15.00 4.35 -15.09
CA SER A 180 13.75 5.10 -15.14
C SER A 180 13.29 5.57 -13.76
N ASP A 181 13.37 4.70 -12.74
CA ASP A 181 13.06 5.02 -11.34
C ASP A 181 13.99 6.11 -10.77
N LEU A 182 15.30 5.98 -10.96
CA LEU A 182 16.29 6.94 -10.47
C LEU A 182 16.20 8.29 -11.20
N ALA A 183 15.80 8.30 -12.48
CA ALA A 183 15.60 9.52 -13.25
C ALA A 183 14.29 10.25 -12.86
N SER A 184 13.34 9.54 -12.26
CA SER A 184 12.10 10.14 -11.78
C SER A 184 12.35 10.99 -10.53
N THR A 185 11.83 12.23 -10.50
CA THR A 185 11.85 13.06 -9.30
C THR A 185 10.60 12.80 -8.47
N ILE A 186 10.75 12.76 -7.12
CA ILE A 186 9.59 12.74 -6.25
C ILE A 186 8.84 14.07 -6.42
N PRO A 187 7.52 14.07 -6.61
CA PRO A 187 6.75 15.30 -6.54
C PRO A 187 6.91 15.89 -5.14
N SER A 188 7.44 17.09 -5.06
CA SER A 188 7.69 17.82 -3.80
C SER A 188 6.43 18.14 -2.99
N GLY A 189 5.24 17.72 -3.48
CA GLY A 189 3.93 18.07 -2.88
C GLY A 189 3.44 17.21 -1.73
N VAL A 190 4.00 16.01 -1.51
CA VAL A 190 3.43 15.04 -0.56
C VAL A 190 3.54 15.48 0.90
N PHE A 191 4.52 16.33 1.23
CA PHE A 191 4.76 16.79 2.60
C PHE A 191 4.53 18.30 2.81
N HIS A 192 4.05 19.03 1.80
CA HIS A 192 3.87 20.49 1.89
C HIS A 192 2.52 20.97 2.44
N HIS A 193 1.54 20.08 2.68
CA HIS A 193 0.22 20.49 3.17
C HIS A 193 0.15 20.90 4.64
N SER A 194 1.26 20.91 5.40
CA SER A 194 1.26 21.36 6.79
C SER A 194 2.09 22.62 7.05
N GLN A 195 2.60 23.30 6.03
CA GLN A 195 3.38 24.54 6.20
C GLN A 195 2.70 25.82 5.71
N SER A 196 1.49 25.74 5.12
CA SER A 196 0.80 26.94 4.59
C SER A 196 0.01 27.74 5.62
N ASP A 197 -0.07 27.32 6.88
CA ASP A 197 -0.87 28.06 7.87
C ASP A 197 -0.10 29.07 8.73
N ASP A 198 1.24 29.08 8.70
CA ASP A 198 2.03 30.02 9.54
C ASP A 198 2.71 31.17 8.77
N ASP A 199 2.87 31.12 7.46
CA ASP A 199 3.57 32.17 6.69
C ASP A 199 2.64 33.16 5.97
N ASP A 200 1.35 32.88 5.82
CA ASP A 200 0.39 33.78 5.15
C ASP A 200 -0.12 34.94 6.03
N ARG A 201 0.37 35.08 7.27
CA ARG A 201 0.02 36.21 8.16
C ARG A 201 0.97 37.41 8.09
N ARG A 202 1.97 37.43 7.21
CA ARG A 202 2.91 38.55 7.08
C ARG A 202 3.09 39.08 5.66
N GLY A 203 2.05 39.22 4.88
CA GLY A 203 2.25 39.72 3.50
C GLY A 203 1.03 40.24 2.77
N SER A 204 0.14 40.99 3.46
CA SER A 204 -0.95 41.68 2.75
C SER A 204 -0.93 43.17 3.04
N ALA A 205 -0.06 43.88 2.34
CA ALA A 205 -0.27 45.33 2.10
C ALA A 205 0.60 45.75 0.89
N ARG A 206 -0.02 45.96 -0.22
CA ARG A 206 0.20 46.97 -1.28
C ARG A 206 -0.06 46.38 -2.64
N GLY A 207 -1.04 46.92 -3.21
CA GLY A 207 -1.73 46.94 -4.40
C GLY A 207 -0.98 47.46 -5.64
N GLY A 208 -1.63 47.31 -6.79
CA GLY A 208 -1.29 48.04 -7.99
C GLY A 208 -1.45 47.24 -9.27
N SER A 209 -2.49 47.54 -9.96
CA SER A 209 -2.90 47.21 -11.35
C SER A 209 -1.85 47.41 -12.43
N SER A 210 -1.89 46.67 -13.53
CA SER A 210 -2.27 47.07 -14.92
C SER A 210 -1.71 46.12 -15.98
N ALA A 211 -2.60 45.55 -16.78
CA ALA A 211 -2.85 45.70 -18.20
C ALA A 211 -1.71 45.40 -19.21
N ALA A 212 -1.99 44.34 -19.99
CA ALA A 212 -1.88 44.14 -21.45
C ALA A 212 -0.81 44.88 -22.26
N HIS A 213 -0.08 44.11 -23.08
CA HIS A 213 -0.02 44.25 -24.55
C HIS A 213 0.81 43.12 -25.17
N GLY A 214 0.39 42.71 -26.37
CA GLY A 214 0.87 41.65 -27.19
C GLY A 214 2.09 41.98 -28.02
N GLY A 215 2.58 41.01 -28.74
CA GLY A 215 3.64 41.08 -29.74
C GLY A 215 4.02 39.68 -30.22
N GLU A 216 3.65 39.40 -31.45
CA GLU A 216 4.03 38.24 -32.26
C GLU A 216 5.52 38.26 -32.62
N ASP A 217 6.00 37.08 -32.97
CA ASP A 217 7.00 36.67 -33.95
C ASP A 217 8.27 36.01 -33.43
N GLY A 218 8.54 34.83 -34.04
CA GLY A 218 9.85 34.18 -33.98
C GLY A 218 9.79 32.63 -33.97
N ASN A 219 9.44 32.10 -35.14
CA ASN A 219 9.51 30.66 -35.44
C ASN A 219 10.99 30.24 -35.57
N GLU A 220 11.50 29.37 -34.69
CA GLU A 220 12.64 28.51 -34.98
C GLU A 220 12.36 27.09 -34.45
N GLY A 221 12.53 26.11 -35.37
CA GLY A 221 12.10 24.73 -35.25
C GLY A 221 12.83 23.99 -34.14
N THR A 222 12.09 23.74 -33.07
CA THR A 222 12.39 22.65 -32.14
C THR A 222 11.63 21.41 -32.58
N ALA A 223 12.39 20.36 -32.90
CA ALA A 223 11.82 19.04 -33.20
C ALA A 223 10.84 18.65 -32.07
N SER A 224 9.56 18.59 -32.39
CA SER A 224 8.54 18.25 -31.42
C SER A 224 8.71 16.79 -31.04
N ALA A 225 9.04 16.53 -29.77
CA ALA A 225 9.07 15.21 -29.20
C ALA A 225 7.77 14.45 -29.54
N SER A 226 7.89 13.16 -29.85
CA SER A 226 6.75 12.33 -30.19
C SER A 226 5.72 12.28 -29.03
N PRO A 227 4.44 11.99 -29.30
CA PRO A 227 3.43 11.86 -28.24
C PRO A 227 3.82 10.88 -27.13
N ASN A 228 4.60 9.82 -27.45
CA ASN A 228 5.13 8.86 -26.49
C ASN A 228 6.28 9.44 -25.64
N GLU A 229 7.16 10.27 -26.22
CA GLU A 229 8.23 10.95 -25.48
C GLU A 229 7.65 11.99 -24.51
N LYS A 230 6.63 12.77 -24.94
CA LYS A 230 5.90 13.71 -24.06
C LYS A 230 5.20 13.00 -22.93
N ARG A 231 4.68 11.77 -23.14
CA ARG A 231 4.04 10.96 -22.12
C ARG A 231 5.05 10.34 -21.16
N ALA A 232 6.25 9.96 -21.62
CA ALA A 232 7.35 9.46 -20.78
C ALA A 232 7.98 10.58 -19.91
N MET A 233 7.92 11.83 -20.33
CA MET A 233 8.41 13.00 -19.57
C MET A 233 7.38 13.55 -18.58
N ALA A 234 6.08 13.31 -18.79
CA ALA A 234 5.00 13.98 -18.06
C ALA A 234 4.66 13.36 -16.70
N HIS A 235 5.09 12.12 -16.42
CA HIS A 235 4.76 11.44 -15.16
C HIS A 235 6.02 10.80 -14.57
N PRO A 236 6.53 11.32 -13.44
CA PRO A 236 7.53 10.60 -12.68
C PRO A 236 6.94 9.25 -12.27
N MET A 237 7.71 8.17 -12.42
CA MET A 237 7.28 6.86 -11.97
C MET A 237 7.02 6.88 -10.46
N GLY A 238 5.79 6.57 -10.09
CA GLY A 238 5.43 6.37 -8.70
C GLY A 238 5.98 5.05 -8.14
N PHE A 239 6.08 4.96 -6.83
CA PHE A 239 6.46 3.73 -6.12
C PHE A 239 5.66 2.49 -6.61
N VAL A 240 4.35 2.65 -6.83
CA VAL A 240 3.45 1.55 -7.25
C VAL A 240 3.87 0.98 -8.61
N GLU A 241 4.21 1.83 -9.58
CA GLU A 241 4.63 1.43 -10.91
C GLU A 241 5.98 0.70 -10.89
N VAL A 242 6.95 1.22 -10.13
CA VAL A 242 8.26 0.57 -9.96
C VAL A 242 8.12 -0.81 -9.33
N SER A 243 7.35 -0.92 -8.23
CA SER A 243 7.14 -2.18 -7.53
C SER A 243 6.38 -3.21 -8.36
N ALA A 244 5.43 -2.76 -9.19
CA ALA A 244 4.72 -3.61 -10.13
C ALA A 244 5.67 -4.13 -11.22
N ALA A 245 6.51 -3.27 -11.83
CA ALA A 245 7.50 -3.65 -12.83
C ALA A 245 8.54 -4.64 -12.27
N LEU A 246 9.01 -4.43 -11.03
CA LEU A 246 9.90 -5.39 -10.34
C LEU A 246 9.22 -6.74 -10.10
N SER A 247 7.93 -6.74 -9.81
CA SER A 247 7.15 -7.97 -9.62
C SER A 247 6.91 -8.70 -10.94
N ASP A 248 6.67 -7.97 -12.04
CA ASP A 248 6.56 -8.53 -13.37
C ASP A 248 7.88 -9.15 -13.85
N LEU A 249 8.99 -8.47 -13.56
CA LEU A 249 10.32 -9.01 -13.83
C LEU A 249 10.58 -10.29 -13.01
N ALA A 250 10.15 -10.34 -11.75
CA ALA A 250 10.29 -11.54 -10.93
C ALA A 250 9.42 -12.70 -11.46
N ASP A 251 8.17 -12.41 -11.87
CA ASP A 251 7.30 -13.42 -12.50
C ASP A 251 7.95 -14.00 -13.77
N ALA A 252 8.49 -13.15 -14.65
CA ALA A 252 9.17 -13.57 -15.87
C ALA A 252 10.44 -14.38 -15.59
N ALA A 253 11.28 -13.91 -14.65
CA ALA A 253 12.50 -14.58 -14.25
C ALA A 253 12.24 -15.96 -13.66
N LEU A 254 11.25 -16.07 -12.78
CA LEU A 254 10.88 -17.33 -12.14
C LEU A 254 10.15 -18.28 -13.11
N THR A 255 9.42 -17.76 -14.10
CA THR A 255 8.86 -18.59 -15.17
C THR A 255 9.97 -19.25 -16.01
N ALA A 256 11.01 -18.48 -16.37
CA ALA A 256 12.17 -19.03 -17.08
C ALA A 256 12.98 -20.00 -16.18
N ALA A 257 13.08 -19.72 -14.86
CA ALA A 257 13.68 -20.66 -13.91
C ALA A 257 12.94 -21.99 -13.84
N LEU A 258 11.59 -21.94 -13.88
CA LEU A 258 10.76 -23.15 -13.92
C LEU A 258 11.00 -23.95 -15.22
N ALA A 259 11.12 -23.28 -16.37
CA ALA A 259 11.44 -23.91 -17.64
C ALA A 259 12.77 -24.66 -17.61
N VAL A 260 13.82 -24.04 -17.02
CA VAL A 260 15.13 -24.68 -16.81
C VAL A 260 15.06 -25.84 -15.82
N ALA A 261 14.26 -25.70 -14.74
CA ALA A 261 14.06 -26.79 -13.79
C ALA A 261 13.38 -28.01 -14.43
N VAL A 262 12.34 -27.77 -15.23
CA VAL A 262 11.65 -28.81 -16.00
C VAL A 262 12.62 -29.52 -16.94
N ALA A 263 13.38 -28.78 -17.76
CA ALA A 263 14.35 -29.36 -18.69
C ALA A 263 15.46 -30.15 -17.97
N THR A 264 15.84 -29.74 -16.76
CA THR A 264 16.83 -30.43 -15.93
C THR A 264 16.31 -31.77 -15.39
N VAL A 265 15.03 -31.84 -15.01
CA VAL A 265 14.42 -33.03 -14.41
C VAL A 265 13.93 -34.01 -15.51
N TYR A 266 13.52 -33.47 -16.64
CA TYR A 266 13.02 -34.21 -17.80
C TYR A 266 13.92 -33.94 -19.03
N PRO A 267 15.13 -34.56 -19.08
CA PRO A 267 16.00 -34.43 -20.25
C PRO A 267 15.40 -35.16 -21.48
N ASP A 268 15.97 -34.90 -22.64
CA ASP A 268 15.74 -35.65 -23.88
C ASP A 268 14.27 -35.68 -24.37
N ASN A 269 13.53 -34.58 -24.21
CA ASN A 269 12.13 -34.46 -24.64
C ASN A 269 11.16 -35.51 -24.07
N ASN A 270 11.50 -36.13 -22.95
CA ASN A 270 10.58 -37.01 -22.23
C ASN A 270 9.28 -36.27 -21.86
N PRO A 271 8.12 -36.94 -21.88
CA PRO A 271 6.88 -36.36 -21.43
C PRO A 271 7.00 -35.77 -20.04
N VAL A 272 6.45 -34.56 -19.83
CA VAL A 272 6.47 -33.88 -18.53
C VAL A 272 5.19 -34.21 -17.75
N ASP A 273 5.32 -35.16 -16.82
CA ASP A 273 4.19 -35.57 -15.97
C ASP A 273 3.98 -34.64 -14.80
N ALA A 274 5.02 -33.88 -14.40
CA ALA A 274 4.92 -32.94 -13.26
C ALA A 274 4.04 -31.73 -13.63
N ARG A 275 2.91 -31.62 -12.95
CA ARG A 275 1.99 -30.49 -13.07
C ARG A 275 2.05 -29.69 -11.77
N LEU A 276 2.73 -28.54 -11.82
CA LEU A 276 3.10 -27.72 -10.68
C LEU A 276 2.63 -26.27 -10.87
N ALA A 277 1.93 -25.72 -9.89
CA ALA A 277 1.65 -24.31 -9.77
C ALA A 277 2.54 -23.67 -8.68
N VAL A 278 3.08 -22.51 -8.96
CA VAL A 278 3.86 -21.70 -8.03
C VAL A 278 3.02 -20.50 -7.61
N ILE A 279 2.77 -20.38 -6.31
CA ILE A 279 1.99 -19.31 -5.69
C ILE A 279 2.97 -18.30 -5.08
N ALA A 280 2.98 -17.08 -5.61
CA ALA A 280 3.72 -15.98 -5.02
C ALA A 280 3.02 -15.48 -3.76
N MET A 281 3.81 -15.29 -2.71
CA MET A 281 3.38 -14.81 -1.40
C MET A 281 3.99 -13.45 -1.10
N GLY A 282 3.68 -12.87 0.04
CA GLY A 282 4.30 -11.67 0.55
C GLY A 282 4.29 -10.48 -0.44
N LYS A 283 5.42 -9.80 -0.59
CA LYS A 283 5.55 -8.62 -1.48
C LYS A 283 5.37 -8.99 -2.96
N CYS A 284 5.89 -10.15 -3.38
CA CYS A 284 5.73 -10.63 -4.75
C CYS A 284 4.27 -10.93 -5.07
N GLY A 285 3.56 -11.61 -4.17
CA GLY A 285 2.13 -11.88 -4.32
C GLY A 285 1.28 -10.62 -4.42
N ALA A 286 1.65 -9.58 -3.68
CA ALA A 286 0.99 -8.26 -3.67
C ALA A 286 1.38 -7.37 -4.87
N ARG A 287 2.35 -7.75 -5.70
CA ARG A 287 2.98 -6.91 -6.73
C ARG A 287 3.64 -5.64 -6.15
N GLU A 288 4.24 -5.77 -4.97
CA GLU A 288 4.92 -4.71 -4.22
C GLU A 288 6.40 -5.05 -3.97
N LEU A 289 7.07 -5.69 -4.94
CA LEU A 289 8.43 -6.18 -4.77
C LEU A 289 9.44 -5.03 -4.68
N ASN A 290 10.55 -5.29 -4.00
CA ASN A 290 11.72 -4.41 -3.92
C ASN A 290 12.78 -4.81 -4.96
N TYR A 291 13.82 -3.96 -5.12
CA TYR A 291 14.97 -4.30 -5.97
C TYR A 291 15.68 -5.57 -5.52
N ILE A 292 15.87 -5.74 -4.20
CA ILE A 292 16.44 -6.96 -3.62
C ILE A 292 15.55 -7.42 -2.49
N SER A 293 14.82 -8.48 -2.72
CA SER A 293 13.95 -9.15 -1.76
C SER A 293 14.10 -10.66 -1.92
N ASP A 294 13.88 -11.40 -0.86
CA ASP A 294 13.44 -12.78 -0.95
C ASP A 294 12.06 -12.80 -1.62
N VAL A 295 11.81 -13.82 -2.41
CA VAL A 295 10.51 -14.09 -2.99
C VAL A 295 9.95 -15.33 -2.31
N ASP A 296 8.91 -15.10 -1.51
CA ASP A 296 8.19 -16.15 -0.81
C ASP A 296 7.27 -16.89 -1.79
N VAL A 297 7.33 -18.22 -1.78
CA VAL A 297 6.51 -19.07 -2.67
C VAL A 297 5.92 -20.28 -1.95
N ILE A 298 4.78 -20.77 -2.47
CA ILE A 298 4.17 -22.04 -2.11
C ILE A 298 4.01 -22.86 -3.37
N PHE A 299 4.26 -24.16 -3.29
CA PHE A 299 4.14 -25.10 -4.41
C PHE A 299 2.90 -25.98 -4.28
N VAL A 300 2.04 -25.94 -5.28
CA VAL A 300 0.85 -26.78 -5.38
C VAL A 300 1.01 -27.71 -6.57
N GLY A 301 1.01 -29.01 -6.36
CA GLY A 301 1.09 -30.04 -7.41
C GLY A 301 -0.23 -30.74 -7.61
N GLU A 302 -0.53 -31.20 -8.82
CA GLU A 302 -1.59 -32.19 -9.03
C GLU A 302 -1.25 -33.49 -8.31
N THR A 303 0.05 -33.85 -8.33
CA THR A 303 0.64 -34.90 -7.52
C THR A 303 1.80 -34.36 -6.70
N ALA A 304 2.08 -34.95 -5.55
CA ALA A 304 3.22 -34.60 -4.69
C ALA A 304 4.30 -35.71 -4.75
N ASP A 305 4.56 -36.22 -5.95
CA ASP A 305 5.54 -37.28 -6.17
C ASP A 305 7.00 -36.77 -6.15
N ALA A 306 7.94 -37.67 -6.24
CA ALA A 306 9.38 -37.38 -6.21
C ALA A 306 9.86 -36.51 -7.39
N LYS A 307 9.28 -36.65 -8.58
CA LYS A 307 9.66 -35.87 -9.77
C LYS A 307 9.15 -34.42 -9.62
N THR A 308 7.88 -34.24 -9.25
CA THR A 308 7.27 -32.92 -9.01
C THR A 308 8.02 -32.18 -7.91
N THR A 309 8.36 -32.87 -6.82
CA THR A 309 9.18 -32.29 -5.73
C THR A 309 10.58 -31.91 -6.21
N ARG A 310 11.19 -32.69 -7.12
CA ARG A 310 12.50 -32.37 -7.70
C ARG A 310 12.44 -31.15 -8.61
N VAL A 311 11.39 -30.99 -9.41
CA VAL A 311 11.16 -29.77 -10.21
C VAL A 311 11.09 -28.53 -9.31
N ALA A 312 10.32 -28.57 -8.21
CA ALA A 312 10.26 -27.48 -7.24
C ALA A 312 11.61 -27.17 -6.58
N SER A 313 12.39 -28.22 -6.28
CA SER A 313 13.75 -28.05 -5.70
C SER A 313 14.73 -27.42 -6.69
N GLU A 314 14.73 -27.86 -7.95
CA GLU A 314 15.57 -27.26 -9.00
C GLU A 314 15.11 -25.83 -9.33
N PHE A 315 13.80 -25.54 -9.32
CA PHE A 315 13.27 -24.18 -9.44
C PHE A 315 13.86 -23.24 -8.37
N ILE A 316 13.82 -23.62 -7.10
CA ILE A 316 14.42 -22.83 -6.00
C ILE A 316 15.90 -22.61 -6.25
N LYS A 317 16.62 -23.65 -6.66
CA LYS A 317 18.06 -23.60 -6.93
C LYS A 317 18.41 -22.66 -8.09
N VAL A 318 17.69 -22.74 -9.21
CA VAL A 318 17.89 -21.86 -10.37
C VAL A 318 17.55 -20.41 -10.01
N GLY A 319 16.38 -20.17 -9.41
CA GLY A 319 15.94 -18.83 -8.98
C GLY A 319 16.91 -18.18 -8.02
N SER A 320 17.29 -18.90 -6.96
CA SER A 320 18.22 -18.39 -5.92
C SER A 320 19.63 -18.17 -6.46
N ARG A 321 20.08 -18.97 -7.42
CA ARG A 321 21.40 -18.81 -8.04
C ARG A 321 21.46 -17.65 -9.05
N CYS A 322 20.35 -17.37 -9.75
CA CYS A 322 20.37 -16.44 -10.86
C CYS A 322 19.86 -15.04 -10.49
N PHE A 323 18.91 -14.90 -9.58
CA PHE A 323 18.17 -13.65 -9.36
C PHE A 323 18.19 -13.19 -7.91
N PHE A 324 17.48 -13.90 -7.03
CA PHE A 324 17.25 -13.56 -5.62
C PHE A 324 16.89 -14.82 -4.84
N GLU A 325 16.94 -14.75 -3.51
CA GLU A 325 16.56 -15.88 -2.65
C GLU A 325 15.09 -16.25 -2.87
N VAL A 326 14.82 -17.51 -3.21
CA VAL A 326 13.48 -18.08 -3.31
C VAL A 326 13.20 -18.86 -2.04
N ASP A 327 12.28 -18.36 -1.21
CA ASP A 327 11.94 -18.96 0.11
C ASP A 327 10.57 -19.62 0.08
N ALA A 328 10.52 -20.89 0.42
CA ALA A 328 9.29 -21.67 0.55
C ALA A 328 8.89 -21.91 2.02
N ALA A 329 9.36 -21.10 2.96
CA ALA A 329 9.10 -21.29 4.38
C ALA A 329 7.65 -20.96 4.81
N LEU A 330 6.88 -20.26 3.98
CA LEU A 330 5.46 -19.97 4.23
C LEU A 330 4.53 -21.15 3.88
N ARG A 331 5.08 -22.29 3.42
CA ARG A 331 4.28 -23.49 3.21
C ARG A 331 3.82 -24.12 4.53
N PRO A 332 2.75 -24.95 4.52
CA PRO A 332 2.31 -25.70 5.69
C PRO A 332 3.45 -26.37 6.46
N GLU A 333 3.48 -26.23 7.80
CA GLU A 333 4.53 -26.72 8.71
C GLU A 333 5.91 -26.05 8.48
N GLY A 334 5.98 -24.97 7.71
CA GLY A 334 7.22 -24.23 7.48
C GLY A 334 8.31 -25.07 6.79
N LYS A 335 9.55 -24.89 7.20
CA LYS A 335 10.70 -25.60 6.62
C LYS A 335 10.68 -27.12 6.88
N SER A 336 9.92 -27.59 7.88
CA SER A 336 9.79 -29.00 8.22
C SER A 336 8.75 -29.72 7.36
N GLY A 337 7.80 -29.01 6.74
CA GLY A 337 6.75 -29.57 5.92
C GLY A 337 7.21 -29.99 4.52
N ALA A 338 6.40 -30.83 3.86
CA ALA A 338 6.62 -31.24 2.48
C ALA A 338 6.73 -30.01 1.56
N LEU A 339 7.69 -30.03 0.63
CA LEU A 339 7.96 -28.90 -0.27
C LEU A 339 6.80 -28.68 -1.26
N VAL A 340 6.22 -29.77 -1.78
CA VAL A 340 5.06 -29.76 -2.67
C VAL A 340 3.92 -30.51 -1.97
N ARG A 341 2.72 -29.95 -2.03
CA ARG A 341 1.48 -30.58 -1.57
C ARG A 341 0.40 -30.47 -2.65
N THR A 342 -0.53 -31.42 -2.65
CA THR A 342 -1.74 -31.32 -3.48
C THR A 342 -2.69 -30.26 -2.90
N LEU A 343 -3.66 -29.79 -3.70
CA LEU A 343 -4.69 -28.86 -3.24
C LEU A 343 -5.44 -29.39 -2.01
N ASP A 344 -5.88 -30.64 -2.04
CA ASP A 344 -6.61 -31.28 -0.93
C ASP A 344 -5.77 -31.35 0.34
N SER A 345 -4.46 -31.63 0.20
CA SER A 345 -3.54 -31.65 1.34
C SER A 345 -3.35 -30.25 1.96
N HIS A 346 -3.33 -29.20 1.14
CA HIS A 346 -3.31 -27.83 1.63
C HIS A 346 -4.59 -27.47 2.39
N LEU A 347 -5.76 -27.76 1.81
CA LEU A 347 -7.05 -27.48 2.44
C LEU A 347 -7.18 -28.18 3.79
N SER A 348 -6.86 -29.49 3.83
CA SER A 348 -6.91 -30.27 5.09
C SER A 348 -6.01 -29.68 6.20
N TYR A 349 -4.87 -29.09 5.81
CA TYR A 349 -3.98 -28.42 6.75
C TYR A 349 -4.58 -27.12 7.27
N TYR A 350 -5.05 -26.25 6.37
CA TYR A 350 -5.61 -24.94 6.75
C TYR A 350 -6.90 -25.07 7.57
N GLU A 351 -7.68 -26.11 7.35
CA GLU A 351 -8.88 -26.40 8.13
C GLU A 351 -8.57 -26.80 9.58
N ARG A 352 -7.46 -27.54 9.80
CA ARG A 352 -7.24 -28.22 11.08
C ARG A 352 -6.10 -27.64 11.92
N TRP A 353 -5.03 -27.16 11.27
CA TRP A 353 -3.76 -26.93 11.94
C TRP A 353 -3.20 -25.52 11.80
N ALA A 354 -3.63 -24.77 10.78
CA ALA A 354 -3.04 -23.48 10.48
C ALA A 354 -3.27 -22.44 11.58
N ASP A 355 -2.22 -21.71 11.91
CA ASP A 355 -2.24 -20.58 12.83
C ASP A 355 -2.84 -19.32 12.18
N THR A 356 -3.25 -18.36 13.00
CA THR A 356 -3.84 -17.07 12.56
C THR A 356 -2.94 -16.33 11.58
N TRP A 357 -1.63 -16.30 11.81
CA TRP A 357 -0.65 -15.61 10.96
C TRP A 357 -0.50 -16.24 9.56
N GLU A 358 -0.77 -17.54 9.42
CA GLU A 358 -0.72 -18.22 8.12
C GLU A 358 -1.86 -17.72 7.22
N PHE A 359 -3.05 -17.52 7.76
CA PHE A 359 -4.14 -16.89 7.01
C PHE A 359 -3.85 -15.42 6.65
N GLN A 360 -3.19 -14.68 7.54
CA GLN A 360 -2.72 -13.33 7.23
C GLN A 360 -1.72 -13.34 6.05
N ALA A 361 -0.82 -14.31 5.99
CA ALA A 361 0.10 -14.47 4.86
C ALA A 361 -0.64 -14.76 3.54
N GLN A 362 -1.72 -15.55 3.59
CA GLN A 362 -2.55 -15.91 2.42
C GLN A 362 -3.33 -14.73 1.82
N LEU A 363 -3.49 -13.60 2.52
CA LEU A 363 -4.08 -12.38 1.94
C LEU A 363 -3.40 -11.94 0.64
N LYS A 364 -2.11 -12.21 0.53
CA LYS A 364 -1.27 -11.80 -0.61
C LYS A 364 -1.01 -12.93 -1.61
N ALA A 365 -1.60 -14.11 -1.42
CA ALA A 365 -1.42 -15.25 -2.31
C ALA A 365 -1.89 -14.96 -3.74
N ARG A 366 -1.03 -15.24 -4.73
CA ARG A 366 -1.29 -15.02 -6.16
C ARG A 366 -0.66 -16.13 -7.00
N PRO A 367 -1.40 -16.77 -7.94
CA PRO A 367 -0.79 -17.64 -8.94
C PRO A 367 0.26 -16.87 -9.73
N MET A 368 1.48 -17.38 -9.84
CA MET A 368 2.60 -16.70 -10.48
C MET A 368 3.03 -17.37 -11.78
N THR A 369 3.32 -18.65 -11.72
CA THR A 369 3.80 -19.43 -12.86
C THR A 369 3.45 -20.93 -12.71
N GLY A 370 3.66 -21.72 -13.73
CA GLY A 370 3.29 -23.13 -13.78
C GLY A 370 1.83 -23.31 -14.21
N VAL A 371 1.18 -24.35 -13.74
CA VAL A 371 -0.22 -24.66 -14.08
C VAL A 371 -1.16 -23.63 -13.47
N MET A 372 -1.50 -22.60 -14.25
CA MET A 372 -2.23 -21.41 -13.74
C MET A 372 -3.62 -21.76 -13.20
N ASP A 373 -4.32 -22.73 -13.78
CA ASP A 373 -5.66 -23.12 -13.32
C ASP A 373 -5.62 -23.83 -11.98
N LEU A 374 -4.60 -24.65 -11.73
CA LEU A 374 -4.35 -25.24 -10.41
C LEU A 374 -4.04 -24.14 -9.38
N GLY A 375 -3.23 -23.14 -9.77
CA GLY A 375 -2.92 -22.00 -8.93
C GLY A 375 -4.16 -21.14 -8.59
N LYS A 376 -5.04 -20.90 -9.59
CA LYS A 376 -6.32 -20.19 -9.36
C LYS A 376 -7.23 -21.00 -8.43
N ALA A 377 -7.35 -22.32 -8.66
CA ALA A 377 -8.14 -23.21 -7.82
C ALA A 377 -7.65 -23.18 -6.35
N TYR A 378 -6.32 -23.19 -6.14
CA TYR A 378 -5.74 -23.04 -4.80
C TYR A 378 -6.19 -21.73 -4.12
N VAL A 379 -6.01 -20.58 -4.79
CA VAL A 379 -6.38 -19.29 -4.21
C VAL A 379 -7.88 -19.23 -3.92
N GLN A 380 -8.73 -19.72 -4.81
CA GLN A 380 -10.18 -19.74 -4.62
C GLN A 380 -10.59 -20.61 -3.41
N ALA A 381 -9.96 -21.77 -3.26
CA ALA A 381 -10.28 -22.71 -2.20
C ALA A 381 -9.83 -22.22 -0.81
N ILE A 382 -8.70 -21.49 -0.72
CA ILE A 382 -8.20 -20.95 0.54
C ILE A 382 -8.92 -19.66 0.98
N GLN A 383 -9.45 -18.87 0.06
CA GLN A 383 -10.10 -17.58 0.34
C GLN A 383 -11.16 -17.63 1.46
N PRO A 384 -12.09 -18.59 1.52
CA PRO A 384 -13.08 -18.66 2.61
C PRO A 384 -12.43 -18.75 4.00
N HIS A 385 -11.36 -19.53 4.14
CA HIS A 385 -10.67 -19.74 5.42
C HIS A 385 -9.94 -18.45 5.85
N VAL A 386 -9.36 -17.70 4.91
CA VAL A 386 -8.71 -16.39 5.18
C VAL A 386 -9.71 -15.40 5.78
N TRP A 387 -10.89 -15.28 5.19
CA TRP A 387 -11.89 -14.30 5.64
C TRP A 387 -12.63 -14.72 6.91
N GLN A 388 -12.62 -16.01 7.26
CA GLN A 388 -13.16 -16.52 8.52
C GLN A 388 -12.15 -16.49 9.69
N ALA A 389 -10.87 -16.35 9.42
CA ALA A 389 -9.82 -16.40 10.43
C ALA A 389 -9.98 -15.33 11.54
N SER A 390 -10.57 -14.17 11.22
CA SER A 390 -10.84 -13.11 12.21
C SER A 390 -11.92 -13.47 13.25
N GLN A 391 -12.65 -14.59 13.07
CA GLN A 391 -13.64 -15.09 14.03
C GLN A 391 -13.02 -15.94 15.16
N ARG A 392 -11.73 -16.27 15.05
CA ARG A 392 -11.04 -17.04 16.10
C ARG A 392 -10.92 -16.21 17.36
N ASP A 393 -11.19 -16.80 18.52
CA ASP A 393 -11.13 -16.12 19.82
C ASP A 393 -9.74 -15.53 20.11
N SER A 394 -8.67 -16.17 19.62
CA SER A 394 -7.28 -15.74 19.80
C SER A 394 -6.79 -14.73 18.74
N PHE A 395 -7.59 -14.39 17.72
CA PHE A 395 -7.14 -13.62 16.55
C PHE A 395 -6.36 -12.35 16.89
N VAL A 396 -6.88 -11.58 17.83
CA VAL A 396 -6.29 -10.32 18.26
C VAL A 396 -5.00 -10.55 19.03
N ASP A 397 -5.05 -11.45 20.02
CA ASP A 397 -3.89 -11.77 20.87
C ASP A 397 -2.75 -12.36 20.02
N ASP A 398 -3.05 -13.25 19.08
CA ASP A 398 -2.10 -13.87 18.17
C ASP A 398 -1.40 -12.80 17.31
N THR A 399 -2.18 -11.88 16.72
CA THR A 399 -1.67 -10.83 15.86
C THR A 399 -0.79 -9.85 16.65
N GLN A 400 -1.18 -9.48 17.86
CA GLN A 400 -0.40 -8.62 18.75
C GLN A 400 0.87 -9.30 19.24
N HIS A 401 0.79 -10.57 19.64
CA HIS A 401 1.95 -11.35 20.07
C HIS A 401 2.98 -11.48 18.95
N MET A 402 2.52 -11.74 17.73
CA MET A 402 3.42 -11.82 16.58
C MET A 402 4.16 -10.50 16.35
N ARG A 403 3.45 -9.36 16.40
CA ARG A 403 4.08 -8.05 16.21
C ARG A 403 5.11 -7.74 17.30
N ARG A 404 4.80 -7.99 18.58
CA ARG A 404 5.75 -7.82 19.69
C ARG A 404 6.98 -8.68 19.51
N ARG A 405 6.83 -9.96 19.19
CA ARG A 405 7.97 -10.88 18.94
C ARG A 405 8.90 -10.37 17.85
N VAL A 406 8.34 -9.77 16.78
CA VAL A 406 9.16 -9.19 15.70
C VAL A 406 9.96 -8.00 16.20
N ILE A 407 9.38 -7.11 17.01
CA ILE A 407 10.06 -5.94 17.56
C ILE A 407 11.15 -6.37 18.56
N ASP A 408 10.83 -7.29 19.45
CA ASP A 408 11.74 -7.76 20.51
C ASP A 408 13.00 -8.46 19.96
N ASN A 409 12.91 -9.00 18.74
CA ASN A 409 14.06 -9.62 18.05
C ASN A 409 15.01 -8.61 17.38
N ILE A 410 14.69 -7.30 17.36
CA ILE A 410 15.56 -6.28 16.78
C ILE A 410 16.61 -5.85 17.85
N PRO A 411 17.92 -5.93 17.55
CA PRO A 411 18.94 -5.40 18.45
C PRO A 411 18.68 -3.92 18.77
N LYS A 412 18.86 -3.53 20.04
CA LYS A 412 18.52 -2.15 20.50
C LYS A 412 19.25 -1.07 19.72
N GLU A 413 20.49 -1.30 19.35
CA GLU A 413 21.34 -0.38 18.58
C GLU A 413 20.84 -0.16 17.15
N GLN A 414 20.02 -1.08 16.65
CA GLN A 414 19.49 -1.05 15.27
C GLN A 414 18.06 -0.52 15.19
N GLN A 415 17.33 -0.45 16.30
CA GLN A 415 15.89 -0.16 16.31
C GLN A 415 15.53 1.18 15.64
N GLU A 416 16.35 2.22 15.85
CA GLU A 416 16.10 3.55 15.27
C GLU A 416 16.41 3.64 13.77
N ARG A 417 17.22 2.69 13.25
CA ARG A 417 17.65 2.66 11.85
C ARG A 417 16.91 1.65 11.01
N GLU A 418 16.12 0.80 11.64
CA GLU A 418 15.42 -0.32 11.01
C GLU A 418 14.09 0.16 10.36
N LEU A 419 14.11 0.37 9.04
CA LEU A 419 12.97 0.90 8.28
C LEU A 419 11.81 -0.09 8.14
N LYS A 420 12.08 -1.40 8.19
CA LYS A 420 11.06 -2.43 7.91
C LYS A 420 10.39 -2.93 9.18
N LEU A 421 11.17 -3.40 10.15
CA LEU A 421 10.69 -4.11 11.33
C LEU A 421 10.55 -3.20 12.55
N GLY A 422 11.23 -2.06 12.56
CA GLY A 422 11.24 -1.08 13.64
C GLY A 422 9.85 -0.49 13.93
N VAL A 423 9.75 0.16 15.07
CA VAL A 423 8.53 0.92 15.45
C VAL A 423 8.37 2.12 14.51
N GLY A 424 7.18 2.29 13.94
CA GLY A 424 6.94 3.30 12.91
C GLY A 424 7.54 2.95 11.55
N GLY A 425 7.87 1.66 11.31
CA GLY A 425 8.39 1.16 10.04
C GLY A 425 7.32 0.54 9.15
N LEU A 426 7.75 -0.05 8.04
CA LEU A 426 6.87 -0.63 7.01
C LEU A 426 5.92 -1.69 7.56
N ARG A 427 6.41 -2.53 8.49
CA ARG A 427 5.63 -3.62 9.05
C ARG A 427 4.43 -3.12 9.87
N ASP A 428 4.53 -1.96 10.51
CA ASP A 428 3.40 -1.36 11.24
C ASP A 428 2.25 -1.01 10.29
N VAL A 429 2.57 -0.45 9.12
CA VAL A 429 1.55 -0.16 8.09
C VAL A 429 0.94 -1.45 7.55
N GLU A 430 1.78 -2.40 7.14
CA GLU A 430 1.34 -3.67 6.56
C GLU A 430 0.44 -4.45 7.52
N PHE A 431 0.80 -4.53 8.81
CA PHE A 431 0.01 -5.26 9.81
C PHE A 431 -1.32 -4.58 10.10
N ALA A 432 -1.34 -3.24 10.25
CA ALA A 432 -2.58 -2.51 10.47
C ALA A 432 -3.57 -2.71 9.31
N VAL A 433 -3.08 -2.61 8.07
CA VAL A 433 -3.91 -2.80 6.88
C VAL A 433 -4.44 -4.22 6.77
N GLN A 434 -3.58 -5.22 6.91
CA GLN A 434 -3.97 -6.63 6.82
C GLN A 434 -4.96 -7.03 7.91
N MET A 435 -4.78 -6.52 9.12
CA MET A 435 -5.74 -6.76 10.20
C MET A 435 -7.12 -6.16 9.88
N LEU A 436 -7.16 -4.90 9.39
CA LEU A 436 -8.41 -4.28 8.96
C LEU A 436 -9.08 -5.05 7.81
N GLN A 437 -8.28 -5.54 6.85
CA GLN A 437 -8.79 -6.40 5.77
C GLN A 437 -9.41 -7.69 6.32
N MET A 438 -8.73 -8.40 7.24
CA MET A 438 -9.25 -9.66 7.79
C MET A 438 -10.54 -9.45 8.59
N VAL A 439 -10.63 -8.37 9.36
CA VAL A 439 -11.82 -8.05 10.16
C VAL A 439 -13.01 -7.68 9.28
N HIS A 440 -12.82 -6.77 8.32
CA HIS A 440 -13.91 -6.19 7.54
C HIS A 440 -14.14 -6.89 6.20
N GLY A 441 -13.11 -7.50 5.59
CA GLY A 441 -13.20 -8.17 4.28
C GLY A 441 -14.06 -9.42 4.27
N ARG A 442 -14.47 -9.94 5.43
CA ARG A 442 -15.48 -10.98 5.54
C ARG A 442 -16.83 -10.50 5.00
N ILE A 443 -17.20 -9.27 5.33
CA ILE A 443 -18.50 -8.69 4.97
C ILE A 443 -18.38 -7.85 3.69
N ASP A 444 -17.23 -7.17 3.50
CA ASP A 444 -16.99 -6.25 2.39
C ASP A 444 -15.98 -6.85 1.39
N PRO A 445 -16.44 -7.39 0.25
CA PRO A 445 -15.57 -7.99 -0.76
C PRO A 445 -14.60 -6.99 -1.43
N ASP A 446 -14.91 -5.67 -1.44
CA ASP A 446 -14.05 -4.65 -2.05
C ASP A 446 -12.70 -4.49 -1.31
N LEU A 447 -12.63 -4.98 -0.07
CA LEU A 447 -11.40 -5.03 0.71
C LEU A 447 -10.48 -6.21 0.36
N ARG A 448 -10.94 -7.15 -0.48
CA ARG A 448 -10.21 -8.38 -0.82
C ARG A 448 -9.18 -8.16 -1.92
N VAL A 449 -8.31 -7.19 -1.70
CA VAL A 449 -7.21 -6.81 -2.60
C VAL A 449 -5.86 -7.13 -1.98
N ARG A 450 -4.82 -7.37 -2.78
CA ARG A 450 -3.51 -7.88 -2.30
C ARG A 450 -2.52 -6.77 -1.96
N SER A 451 -2.54 -5.65 -2.72
CA SER A 451 -1.63 -4.53 -2.52
C SER A 451 -1.99 -3.75 -1.26
N THR A 452 -0.99 -3.37 -0.47
CA THR A 452 -1.16 -2.57 0.75
C THR A 452 -1.77 -1.21 0.45
N ILE A 453 -1.33 -0.54 -0.62
CA ILE A 453 -1.87 0.78 -1.01
C ILE A 453 -3.30 0.63 -1.52
N SER A 454 -3.58 -0.36 -2.37
CA SER A 454 -4.95 -0.62 -2.86
C SER A 454 -5.90 -0.95 -1.71
N ALA A 455 -5.42 -1.70 -0.71
CA ALA A 455 -6.19 -2.02 0.49
C ALA A 455 -6.49 -0.78 1.33
N LEU A 456 -5.49 0.11 1.54
CA LEU A 456 -5.71 1.39 2.23
C LEU A 456 -6.72 2.26 1.48
N GLN A 457 -6.62 2.35 0.16
CA GLN A 457 -7.59 3.08 -0.66
C GLN A 457 -9.00 2.49 -0.56
N ALA A 458 -9.13 1.16 -0.56
CA ALA A 458 -10.40 0.49 -0.36
C ALA A 458 -10.97 0.74 1.05
N LEU A 459 -10.14 0.67 2.10
CA LEU A 459 -10.51 0.98 3.48
C LEU A 459 -10.99 2.45 3.64
N ILE A 460 -10.36 3.39 2.93
CA ILE A 460 -10.78 4.80 2.90
C ILE A 460 -12.15 4.92 2.20
N ARG A 461 -12.32 4.30 1.03
CA ARG A 461 -13.60 4.34 0.30
C ARG A 461 -14.74 3.72 1.08
N GLY A 462 -14.49 2.61 1.76
CA GLY A 462 -15.46 1.94 2.63
C GLY A 462 -15.72 2.66 3.96
N GLY A 463 -14.97 3.74 4.27
CA GLY A 463 -15.15 4.50 5.51
C GLY A 463 -14.57 3.82 6.76
N TYR A 464 -13.81 2.73 6.60
CA TYR A 464 -13.13 2.03 7.70
C TYR A 464 -11.92 2.80 8.23
N VAL A 465 -11.30 3.61 7.37
CA VAL A 465 -10.20 4.51 7.71
C VAL A 465 -10.57 5.92 7.29
N GLY A 466 -10.33 6.91 8.15
CA GLY A 466 -10.55 8.32 7.83
C GLY A 466 -9.71 8.74 6.62
N ARG A 467 -10.26 9.59 5.75
CA ARG A 467 -9.60 10.01 4.49
C ARG A 467 -8.23 10.64 4.76
N GLU A 468 -8.14 11.51 5.75
CA GLU A 468 -6.90 12.19 6.12
C GLU A 468 -5.85 11.20 6.66
N ASP A 469 -6.21 10.40 7.65
CA ASP A 469 -5.34 9.38 8.25
C ASP A 469 -4.82 8.40 7.19
N GLY A 470 -5.72 7.91 6.34
CA GLY A 470 -5.38 6.95 5.29
C GLY A 470 -4.46 7.57 4.22
N SER A 471 -4.72 8.81 3.79
CA SER A 471 -3.86 9.51 2.82
C SER A 471 -2.46 9.77 3.40
N GLN A 472 -2.37 10.17 4.66
CA GLN A 472 -1.10 10.36 5.36
C GLN A 472 -0.33 9.03 5.49
N LEU A 473 -1.03 7.94 5.80
CA LEU A 473 -0.40 6.62 5.93
C LEU A 473 0.14 6.12 4.59
N ILE A 474 -0.60 6.32 3.48
CA ILE A 474 -0.13 6.02 2.12
C ILE A 474 1.15 6.81 1.82
N ALA A 475 1.14 8.12 2.03
CA ALA A 475 2.28 8.98 1.75
C ALA A 475 3.53 8.58 2.58
N CYS A 476 3.35 8.28 3.87
CA CYS A 476 4.44 7.80 4.71
C CYS A 476 4.97 6.43 4.27
N TYR A 477 4.07 5.51 3.89
CA TYR A 477 4.45 4.18 3.40
C TYR A 477 5.25 4.28 2.09
N GLU A 478 4.77 5.05 1.12
CA GLU A 478 5.49 5.28 -0.15
C GLU A 478 6.87 5.90 0.08
N PHE A 479 6.99 6.87 0.99
CA PHE A 479 8.27 7.48 1.32
C PHE A 479 9.26 6.49 1.94
N VAL A 480 8.84 5.69 2.93
CA VAL A 480 9.72 4.69 3.56
C VAL A 480 10.10 3.58 2.57
N ARG A 481 9.19 3.20 1.68
CA ARG A 481 9.46 2.24 0.59
C ARG A 481 10.47 2.80 -0.42
N LEU A 482 10.37 4.08 -0.75
CA LEU A 482 11.35 4.74 -1.59
C LEU A 482 12.74 4.71 -0.96
N LEU A 483 12.86 5.00 0.34
CA LEU A 483 14.14 4.89 1.05
C LEU A 483 14.71 3.47 0.98
N GLU A 484 13.87 2.45 1.20
CA GLU A 484 14.25 1.04 1.09
C GLU A 484 14.77 0.72 -0.33
N HIS A 485 14.07 1.19 -1.39
CA HIS A 485 14.49 1.01 -2.78
C HIS A 485 15.85 1.65 -3.07
N ARG A 486 16.06 2.90 -2.65
CA ARG A 486 17.34 3.62 -2.87
C ARG A 486 18.49 2.92 -2.16
N LEU A 487 18.33 2.54 -0.90
CA LEU A 487 19.35 1.81 -0.15
C LEU A 487 19.74 0.47 -0.81
N GLN A 488 18.76 -0.26 -1.37
CA GLN A 488 19.03 -1.52 -2.07
C GLN A 488 19.73 -1.30 -3.42
N LEU A 489 19.34 -0.26 -4.17
CA LEU A 489 19.90 0.06 -5.49
C LEU A 489 21.38 0.44 -5.43
N GLN A 490 21.85 1.10 -4.38
CA GLN A 490 23.22 1.61 -4.31
C GLN A 490 24.26 0.53 -4.63
N ARG A 491 24.11 -0.67 -4.06
CA ARG A 491 25.07 -1.79 -4.20
C ARG A 491 24.40 -3.09 -4.63
N ILE A 492 23.13 -3.07 -5.01
CA ILE A 492 22.31 -4.25 -5.27
C ILE A 492 22.45 -5.27 -4.11
N LYS A 493 22.22 -4.77 -2.90
CA LYS A 493 22.32 -5.55 -1.68
C LYS A 493 21.02 -5.45 -0.87
N ARG A 494 20.57 -6.59 -0.32
CA ARG A 494 19.44 -6.62 0.61
C ARG A 494 19.78 -5.83 1.87
N THR A 495 19.07 -4.73 2.07
CA THR A 495 19.19 -3.90 3.28
C THR A 495 17.90 -3.12 3.51
N HIS A 496 17.59 -2.87 4.76
CA HIS A 496 16.53 -2.00 5.25
C HIS A 496 17.01 -1.16 6.42
N MET A 497 18.35 -1.08 6.58
CA MET A 497 18.99 -0.28 7.59
C MET A 497 19.39 1.07 7.00
N LEU A 498 19.02 2.16 7.67
CA LEU A 498 19.57 3.49 7.38
C LEU A 498 21.07 3.53 7.61
N PRO A 499 21.82 4.39 6.90
CA PRO A 499 23.22 4.65 7.18
C PRO A 499 23.45 5.05 8.65
N GLU A 500 24.69 4.87 9.13
CA GLU A 500 25.04 5.36 10.45
C GLU A 500 24.83 6.89 10.54
N PRO A 501 24.44 7.41 11.71
CA PRO A 501 24.15 8.85 11.87
C PRO A 501 25.35 9.77 11.57
N ASP A 502 26.57 9.27 11.65
CA ASP A 502 27.86 9.92 11.38
C ASP A 502 28.37 9.70 9.95
N ASP A 503 27.79 8.79 9.18
CA ASP A 503 28.12 8.59 7.76
C ASP A 503 27.41 9.64 6.89
N GLU A 504 27.97 10.86 6.90
CA GLU A 504 27.39 11.98 6.15
C GLU A 504 27.36 11.76 4.63
N ASP A 505 28.31 11.03 4.08
CA ASP A 505 28.38 10.79 2.64
C ASP A 505 27.25 9.85 2.18
N ALA A 506 27.03 8.77 2.91
CA ALA A 506 25.91 7.86 2.64
C ALA A 506 24.55 8.56 2.87
N LEU A 507 24.41 9.39 3.89
CA LEU A 507 23.19 10.16 4.15
C LEU A 507 22.94 11.22 3.05
N ARG A 508 23.99 11.90 2.60
CA ARG A 508 23.92 12.89 1.50
C ARG A 508 23.54 12.23 0.19
N TRP A 509 24.16 11.08 -0.12
CA TRP A 509 23.78 10.27 -1.27
C TRP A 509 22.31 9.84 -1.21
N LEU A 510 21.84 9.31 -0.07
CA LEU A 510 20.46 8.89 0.11
C LEU A 510 19.47 10.06 -0.07
N ALA A 511 19.77 11.22 0.52
CA ALA A 511 18.95 12.41 0.36
C ALA A 511 18.82 12.81 -1.12
N ARG A 512 19.95 12.91 -1.82
CA ARG A 512 19.97 13.29 -3.25
C ARG A 512 19.28 12.27 -4.15
N SER A 513 19.50 10.98 -3.92
CA SER A 513 18.85 9.90 -4.69
C SER A 513 17.32 9.84 -4.48
N CYS A 514 16.85 10.37 -3.36
CA CYS A 514 15.44 10.59 -3.08
C CYS A 514 14.90 11.95 -3.56
N GLY A 515 15.69 12.76 -4.27
CA GLY A 515 15.28 14.10 -4.72
C GLY A 515 15.19 15.15 -3.59
N ILE A 516 15.75 14.86 -2.41
CA ILE A 516 15.71 15.77 -1.26
C ILE A 516 16.90 16.72 -1.35
N GLY A 517 16.62 17.99 -1.70
CA GLY A 517 17.59 19.05 -1.79
C GLY A 517 17.80 19.81 -0.48
N SER A 518 18.83 20.70 -0.47
CA SER A 518 18.99 21.69 0.59
C SER A 518 18.00 22.83 0.41
N THR A 519 17.50 23.34 1.51
CA THR A 519 16.67 24.56 1.56
C THR A 519 17.51 25.74 2.06
N SER A 520 16.94 26.95 2.07
CA SER A 520 17.60 28.14 2.62
C SER A 520 17.97 28.01 4.12
N SER A 521 17.29 27.12 4.84
CA SER A 521 17.41 26.95 6.30
C SER A 521 17.95 25.60 6.74
N MET A 522 18.04 24.60 5.85
CA MET A 522 18.42 23.23 6.20
C MET A 522 19.24 22.57 5.11
N THR A 523 20.22 21.77 5.49
CA THR A 523 20.95 20.89 4.57
C THR A 523 20.08 19.73 4.07
N SER A 524 20.47 19.07 3.00
CA SER A 524 19.75 17.89 2.48
C SER A 524 19.71 16.74 3.51
N ILE A 525 20.77 16.58 4.31
CA ILE A 525 20.86 15.57 5.38
C ILE A 525 19.85 15.88 6.50
N GLU A 526 19.81 17.13 6.97
CA GLU A 526 18.85 17.55 8.00
C GLU A 526 17.42 17.41 7.53
N SER A 527 17.14 17.79 6.27
CA SER A 527 15.83 17.61 5.64
C SER A 527 15.43 16.13 5.58
N LEU A 528 16.35 15.24 5.18
CA LEU A 528 16.14 13.80 5.16
C LEU A 528 15.85 13.26 6.56
N LYS A 529 16.69 13.57 7.56
CA LYS A 529 16.51 13.12 8.94
C LYS A 529 15.16 13.57 9.51
N LYS A 530 14.76 14.81 9.24
CA LYS A 530 13.46 15.35 9.65
C LYS A 530 12.27 14.63 9.01
N LEU A 531 12.36 14.33 7.71
CA LEU A 531 11.31 13.59 6.98
C LEU A 531 11.18 12.15 7.49
N ILE A 532 12.30 11.45 7.72
CA ILE A 532 12.30 10.10 8.27
C ILE A 532 11.66 10.10 9.66
N TRP A 533 12.07 11.00 10.54
CA TRP A 533 11.52 11.12 11.89
C TRP A 533 10.00 11.39 11.87
N ARG A 534 9.55 12.31 10.99
CA ARG A 534 8.13 12.61 10.84
C ARG A 534 7.35 11.40 10.34
N ALA A 535 7.82 10.73 9.29
CA ALA A 535 7.17 9.57 8.73
C ALA A 535 7.06 8.42 9.74
N SER A 536 8.14 8.10 10.45
CA SER A 536 8.15 7.05 11.49
C SER A 536 7.18 7.37 12.63
N ARG A 537 7.19 8.61 13.13
CA ARG A 537 6.27 9.05 14.20
C ARG A 537 4.81 9.02 13.74
N GLN A 538 4.54 9.44 12.50
CA GLN A 538 3.20 9.43 11.92
C GLN A 538 2.68 7.99 11.75
N ILE A 539 3.52 7.11 11.18
CA ILE A 539 3.18 5.68 11.04
C ILE A 539 2.88 5.07 12.40
N HIS A 540 3.73 5.31 13.41
CA HIS A 540 3.52 4.77 14.76
C HIS A 540 2.20 5.24 15.38
N SER A 541 1.91 6.55 15.30
CA SER A 541 0.66 7.12 15.79
C SER A 541 -0.56 6.53 15.09
N LEU A 542 -0.52 6.47 13.74
CA LEU A 542 -1.62 5.91 12.95
C LEU A 542 -1.76 4.40 13.11
N HIS A 543 -0.64 3.66 13.25
CA HIS A 543 -0.68 2.23 13.55
C HIS A 543 -1.44 1.98 14.86
N ASN A 544 -1.06 2.67 15.94
CA ASN A 544 -1.74 2.52 17.22
C ASN A 544 -3.24 2.83 17.10
N LYS A 545 -3.57 3.88 16.37
CA LYS A 545 -4.96 4.27 16.11
C LYS A 545 -5.74 3.21 15.33
N LEU A 546 -5.20 2.72 14.24
CA LEU A 546 -5.87 1.79 13.32
C LEU A 546 -5.89 0.35 13.85
N PHE A 547 -4.85 -0.03 14.59
CA PHE A 547 -4.75 -1.37 15.15
C PHE A 547 -5.78 -1.63 16.24
N PHE A 548 -6.12 -0.60 17.03
CA PHE A 548 -7.08 -0.71 18.14
C PHE A 548 -8.52 -0.38 17.74
N ARG A 549 -8.75 0.33 16.65
CA ARG A 549 -10.08 0.76 16.21
C ARG A 549 -11.06 -0.39 15.88
N PRO A 550 -10.66 -1.46 15.17
CA PRO A 550 -11.56 -2.58 14.88
C PRO A 550 -12.05 -3.31 16.13
N LEU A 551 -11.22 -3.32 17.17
CA LEU A 551 -11.51 -3.97 18.44
C LEU A 551 -12.59 -3.24 19.22
N LEU A 552 -12.58 -1.90 19.20
CA LEU A 552 -13.61 -1.09 19.82
C LEU A 552 -14.94 -1.16 19.05
N ASN A 553 -14.90 -1.26 17.71
CA ASN A 553 -16.12 -1.48 16.91
C ASN A 553 -16.77 -2.84 17.21
N ALA A 554 -15.98 -3.87 17.47
CA ALA A 554 -16.49 -5.19 17.84
C ALA A 554 -17.14 -5.19 19.25
N VAL A 555 -16.70 -4.29 20.14
CA VAL A 555 -17.36 -4.08 21.45
C VAL A 555 -18.68 -3.30 21.30
N ALA A 556 -18.73 -2.35 20.35
CA ALA A 556 -19.88 -1.47 20.15
C ALA A 556 -21.03 -2.11 19.35
N LEU A 557 -20.77 -3.16 18.57
CA LEU A 557 -21.79 -3.90 17.81
C LEU A 557 -22.36 -5.07 18.63
N ILE A 558 -23.01 -4.77 19.76
CA ILE A 558 -23.48 -5.75 20.75
C ILE A 558 -24.68 -6.59 20.26
N ASP A 559 -25.34 -6.24 19.16
CA ASP A 559 -26.57 -6.91 18.70
C ASP A 559 -26.38 -8.01 17.64
N ASP A 560 -25.16 -8.27 17.18
CA ASP A 560 -24.90 -9.34 16.21
C ASP A 560 -24.11 -10.48 16.89
N GLU A 561 -24.73 -11.64 17.07
CA GLU A 561 -24.11 -12.82 17.71
C GLU A 561 -22.80 -13.28 17.04
N THR A 562 -22.50 -12.75 15.85
CA THR A 562 -21.35 -13.14 15.04
C THR A 562 -20.11 -12.24 15.16
N ALA A 563 -20.19 -11.12 15.92
CA ALA A 563 -19.13 -10.08 15.94
C ALA A 563 -18.51 -9.80 17.33
N ARG A 564 -18.67 -10.70 18.31
CA ARG A 564 -18.26 -10.44 19.70
C ARG A 564 -16.77 -10.64 19.94
N LEU A 565 -16.07 -9.59 20.42
CA LEU A 565 -14.90 -9.78 21.27
C LEU A 565 -15.32 -10.36 22.62
N SER A 566 -14.51 -11.28 23.16
CA SER A 566 -14.75 -11.71 24.54
C SER A 566 -14.66 -10.51 25.50
N PRO A 567 -15.45 -10.43 26.57
CA PRO A 567 -15.38 -9.35 27.56
C PRO A 567 -13.95 -9.10 28.07
N ASP A 568 -13.14 -10.15 28.18
CA ASP A 568 -11.76 -10.07 28.65
C ASP A 568 -10.82 -9.43 27.60
N ALA A 569 -11.03 -9.65 26.31
CA ALA A 569 -10.29 -8.96 25.26
C ALA A 569 -10.60 -7.45 25.26
N ALA A 570 -11.86 -7.08 25.44
CA ALA A 570 -12.29 -5.68 25.55
C ALA A 570 -11.65 -4.97 26.74
N ARG A 571 -11.59 -5.61 27.92
CA ARG A 571 -10.94 -5.06 29.13
C ARG A 571 -9.44 -4.87 28.94
N ARG A 572 -8.76 -5.85 28.35
CA ARG A 572 -7.32 -5.73 28.02
C ARG A 572 -7.07 -4.55 27.10
N GLN A 573 -7.94 -4.34 26.13
CA GLN A 573 -7.86 -3.24 25.20
C GLN A 573 -7.99 -1.87 25.90
N LEU A 574 -8.95 -1.74 26.82
CA LEU A 574 -9.13 -0.53 27.60
C LEU A 574 -7.91 -0.22 28.47
N ALA A 575 -7.28 -1.26 29.05
CA ALA A 575 -6.03 -1.08 29.81
C ALA A 575 -4.89 -0.54 28.90
N VAL A 576 -4.78 -1.02 27.65
CA VAL A 576 -3.79 -0.52 26.69
C VAL A 576 -4.06 0.93 26.28
N LEU A 577 -5.32 1.35 26.20
CA LEU A 577 -5.71 2.75 25.93
C LEU A 577 -5.51 3.69 27.13
N GLY A 578 -4.94 3.20 28.24
CA GLY A 578 -4.63 4.03 29.41
C GLY A 578 -5.74 4.09 30.48
N TYR A 579 -6.82 3.30 30.34
CA TYR A 579 -7.85 3.22 31.37
C TYR A 579 -7.31 2.45 32.58
N GLN A 580 -7.37 3.08 33.76
CA GLN A 580 -6.87 2.48 35.00
C GLN A 580 -7.86 1.47 35.59
N PHE A 581 -9.16 1.59 35.27
CA PHE A 581 -10.24 0.72 35.73
C PHE A 581 -10.99 0.09 34.55
N PRO A 582 -10.39 -0.86 33.81
CA PRO A 582 -10.96 -1.42 32.59
C PRO A 582 -12.33 -2.07 32.75
N ASP A 583 -12.61 -2.67 33.91
CA ASP A 583 -13.92 -3.25 34.21
C ASP A 583 -15.02 -2.20 34.25
N ARG A 584 -14.77 -1.07 34.92
CA ARG A 584 -15.72 0.06 34.99
C ARG A 584 -15.88 0.73 33.63
N ALA A 585 -14.79 0.93 32.93
CA ALA A 585 -14.81 1.49 31.58
C ALA A 585 -15.63 0.59 30.63
N TYR A 586 -15.47 -0.73 30.71
CA TYR A 586 -16.27 -1.68 29.94
C TYR A 586 -17.78 -1.57 30.25
N GLU A 587 -18.18 -1.48 31.53
CA GLU A 587 -19.58 -1.29 31.90
C GLU A 587 -20.15 0.06 31.41
N HIS A 588 -19.35 1.13 31.40
CA HIS A 588 -19.77 2.41 30.82
C HIS A 588 -19.96 2.32 29.31
N LEU A 589 -19.05 1.65 28.59
CA LEU A 589 -19.16 1.41 27.17
C LEU A 589 -20.40 0.57 26.81
N LYS A 590 -20.60 -0.51 27.55
CA LYS A 590 -21.78 -1.37 27.38
C LYS A 590 -23.07 -0.57 27.55
N ALA A 591 -23.16 0.29 28.57
CA ALA A 591 -24.32 1.13 28.80
C ALA A 591 -24.53 2.16 27.66
N LEU A 592 -23.45 2.75 27.10
CA LEU A 592 -23.51 3.70 25.99
C LEU A 592 -23.83 3.04 24.65
N ALA A 593 -23.46 1.78 24.48
CA ALA A 593 -23.70 1.00 23.25
C ALA A 593 -25.01 0.20 23.29
N SER A 594 -25.65 0.06 24.46
CA SER A 594 -26.92 -0.66 24.62
C SER A 594 -28.09 0.17 24.12
N GLY A 595 -28.77 -0.30 23.07
CA GLY A 595 -29.99 0.31 22.55
C GLY A 595 -30.26 -0.07 21.10
N THR A 596 -31.52 -0.07 20.71
CA THR A 596 -31.96 -0.52 19.39
C THR A 596 -32.33 0.64 18.46
N THR A 597 -32.30 1.89 18.97
CA THR A 597 -32.70 3.04 18.19
C THR A 597 -31.61 3.50 17.19
N ARG A 598 -31.99 4.27 16.19
CA ARG A 598 -31.03 4.89 15.24
C ARG A 598 -29.98 5.76 15.96
N LYS A 599 -30.36 6.39 17.08
CA LYS A 599 -29.42 7.19 17.89
C LYS A 599 -28.38 6.32 18.56
N ASP A 600 -28.79 5.22 19.16
CA ASP A 600 -27.90 4.29 19.84
C ASP A 600 -26.88 3.70 18.88
N ARG A 601 -27.29 3.40 17.64
CA ARG A 601 -26.37 2.96 16.58
C ARG A 601 -25.36 4.03 16.21
N ILE A 602 -25.78 5.30 16.06
CA ILE A 602 -24.84 6.40 15.78
C ILE A 602 -23.87 6.58 16.95
N GLN A 603 -24.35 6.51 18.19
CA GLN A 603 -23.50 6.58 19.39
C GLN A 603 -22.50 5.43 19.44
N ALA A 604 -22.94 4.21 19.21
CA ALA A 604 -22.07 3.03 19.14
C ALA A 604 -20.95 3.19 18.09
N MET A 605 -21.29 3.73 16.91
CA MET A 605 -20.32 4.02 15.86
C MET A 605 -19.28 5.10 16.23
N LEU A 606 -19.66 6.07 17.09
CA LEU A 606 -18.77 7.14 17.53
C LEU A 606 -17.85 6.72 18.68
N LEU A 607 -18.29 5.78 19.53
CA LEU A 607 -17.58 5.38 20.74
C LEU A 607 -16.10 5.04 20.52
N PRO A 608 -15.71 4.26 19.51
CA PRO A 608 -14.30 3.92 19.29
C PRO A 608 -13.40 5.15 19.17
N THR A 609 -13.82 6.13 18.38
CA THR A 609 -13.07 7.38 18.18
C THR A 609 -13.05 8.26 19.44
N LEU A 610 -14.16 8.31 20.18
CA LEU A 610 -14.25 9.06 21.44
C LEU A 610 -13.37 8.46 22.53
N MET A 611 -13.32 7.11 22.60
CA MET A 611 -12.47 6.39 23.56
C MET A 611 -10.98 6.62 23.31
N GLU A 612 -10.59 6.67 22.04
CA GLU A 612 -9.23 7.00 21.64
C GLU A 612 -8.83 8.40 22.11
N TRP A 613 -9.67 9.41 21.83
CA TRP A 613 -9.38 10.78 22.25
C TRP A 613 -9.37 10.95 23.77
N LEU A 614 -10.15 10.14 24.50
CA LEU A 614 -10.09 10.08 25.96
C LEU A 614 -8.80 9.41 26.44
N GLY A 615 -8.34 8.34 25.77
CA GLY A 615 -7.09 7.67 26.10
C GLY A 615 -5.85 8.57 26.04
N ASP A 616 -5.90 9.62 25.20
CA ASP A 616 -4.84 10.63 25.08
C ASP A 616 -4.90 11.71 26.20
N THR A 617 -5.83 11.60 27.17
CA THR A 617 -6.02 12.59 28.25
C THR A 617 -5.38 12.14 29.57
N SER A 618 -5.33 13.03 30.55
CA SER A 618 -4.74 12.74 31.87
C SER A 618 -5.55 11.78 32.71
N ASP A 619 -6.88 11.71 32.53
CA ASP A 619 -7.79 10.81 33.25
C ASP A 619 -8.90 10.30 32.30
N PRO A 620 -8.61 9.24 31.55
CA PRO A 620 -9.57 8.62 30.61
C PRO A 620 -10.84 8.08 31.30
N ASP A 621 -10.70 7.52 32.50
CA ASP A 621 -11.81 6.93 33.26
C ASP A 621 -12.82 8.00 33.70
N ALA A 622 -12.34 9.11 34.27
CA ALA A 622 -13.19 10.24 34.63
C ALA A 622 -13.83 10.88 33.39
N GLY A 623 -13.08 10.99 32.29
CA GLY A 623 -13.57 11.51 31.02
C GLY A 623 -14.70 10.67 30.44
N LEU A 624 -14.58 9.33 30.47
CA LEU A 624 -15.62 8.41 29.99
C LEU A 624 -16.90 8.48 30.86
N LEU A 625 -16.74 8.54 32.17
CA LEU A 625 -17.86 8.72 33.07
C LEU A 625 -18.58 10.07 32.82
N ALA A 626 -17.80 11.13 32.59
CA ALA A 626 -18.34 12.45 32.28
C ALA A 626 -19.08 12.46 30.93
N TYR A 627 -18.50 11.80 29.90
CA TYR A 627 -19.15 11.65 28.60
C TYR A 627 -20.47 10.90 28.71
N ARG A 628 -20.51 9.81 29.50
CA ARG A 628 -21.75 9.07 29.75
C ARG A 628 -22.83 9.98 30.39
N LYS A 629 -22.49 10.72 31.44
CA LYS A 629 -23.41 11.65 32.07
C LYS A 629 -23.91 12.72 31.09
N LEU A 630 -23.03 13.26 30.26
CA LEU A 630 -23.37 14.25 29.24
C LEU A 630 -24.29 13.66 28.16
N SER A 631 -24.00 12.45 27.72
CA SER A 631 -24.82 11.70 26.77
C SER A 631 -26.22 11.44 27.30
N ASP A 632 -26.34 11.06 28.58
CA ASP A 632 -27.64 10.84 29.25
C ASP A 632 -28.45 12.15 29.29
N VAL A 633 -27.83 13.28 29.63
CA VAL A 633 -28.48 14.61 29.66
C VAL A 633 -28.94 15.05 28.26
N LEU A 634 -28.11 14.83 27.23
CA LEU A 634 -28.38 15.23 25.85
C LEU A 634 -29.03 14.14 25.00
N TYR A 635 -29.49 13.06 25.62
CA TYR A 635 -30.07 11.93 24.90
C TYR A 635 -31.24 12.32 23.98
N HIS A 636 -32.07 13.27 24.40
CA HIS A 636 -33.22 13.74 23.60
C HIS A 636 -32.87 14.83 22.57
N ASP A 637 -31.65 15.31 22.56
CA ASP A 637 -31.17 16.39 21.71
C ASP A 637 -30.54 15.85 20.40
N PRO A 638 -31.22 15.94 19.23
CA PRO A 638 -30.73 15.35 17.97
C PRO A 638 -29.44 16.03 17.46
N TRP A 639 -29.14 17.24 17.90
CA TRP A 639 -27.98 17.99 17.44
C TRP A 639 -26.66 17.43 17.99
N PHE A 640 -26.66 16.85 19.18
CA PHE A 640 -25.43 16.45 19.88
C PHE A 640 -24.64 15.37 19.12
N LEU A 641 -25.28 14.20 18.88
CA LEU A 641 -24.62 13.12 18.16
C LEU A 641 -24.33 13.47 16.68
N ARG A 642 -25.17 14.31 16.07
CA ARG A 642 -24.94 14.81 14.73
C ARG A 642 -23.70 15.69 14.67
N MET A 643 -23.52 16.60 15.63
CA MET A 643 -22.34 17.45 15.74
C MET A 643 -21.07 16.63 15.96
N LEU A 644 -21.08 15.65 16.87
CA LEU A 644 -19.93 14.77 17.09
C LEU A 644 -19.58 13.93 15.87
N ARG A 645 -20.55 13.55 15.04
CA ARG A 645 -20.35 12.82 13.80
C ARG A 645 -19.78 13.71 12.70
N ASP A 646 -20.35 14.90 12.51
CA ASP A 646 -20.07 15.77 11.37
C ASP A 646 -18.88 16.71 11.61
N GLU A 647 -18.61 17.07 12.87
CA GLU A 647 -17.54 17.99 13.31
C GLU A 647 -16.56 17.27 14.26
N GLY A 648 -15.64 16.47 13.73
CA GLY A 648 -14.67 15.70 14.53
C GLY A 648 -13.85 16.57 15.50
N ILE A 649 -13.58 17.84 15.16
CA ILE A 649 -12.86 18.78 16.02
C ILE A 649 -13.62 19.04 17.32
N VAL A 650 -14.96 19.12 17.29
CA VAL A 650 -15.80 19.29 18.48
C VAL A 650 -15.67 18.09 19.40
N GLY A 651 -15.76 16.88 18.83
CA GLY A 651 -15.59 15.64 19.59
C GLY A 651 -14.22 15.57 20.28
N ARG A 652 -13.15 15.87 19.56
CA ARG A 652 -11.79 15.85 20.09
C ARG A 652 -11.58 16.85 21.22
N ARG A 653 -12.03 18.10 21.03
CA ARG A 653 -11.95 19.15 22.08
C ARG A 653 -12.78 18.78 23.30
N LEU A 654 -13.99 18.26 23.08
CA LEU A 654 -14.86 17.82 24.17
C LEU A 654 -14.21 16.70 24.99
N MET A 655 -13.71 15.63 24.34
CA MET A 655 -13.05 14.53 25.04
C MET A 655 -11.82 15.01 25.81
N HIS A 656 -11.02 15.90 25.20
CA HIS A 656 -9.87 16.47 25.90
C HIS A 656 -10.25 17.24 27.17
N ILE A 657 -11.31 18.07 27.13
CA ILE A 657 -11.80 18.79 28.29
C ILE A 657 -12.31 17.81 29.35
N LEU A 658 -13.14 16.84 28.97
CA LEU A 658 -13.75 15.89 29.89
C LEU A 658 -12.71 15.01 30.62
N GLY A 659 -11.63 14.64 29.94
CA GLY A 659 -10.56 13.80 30.50
C GLY A 659 -9.41 14.60 31.17
N THR A 660 -9.45 15.95 31.13
CA THR A 660 -8.34 16.77 31.66
C THR A 660 -8.77 17.72 32.79
N SER A 661 -10.00 18.26 32.70
CA SER A 661 -10.45 19.29 33.65
C SER A 661 -11.78 18.92 34.33
N PRO A 662 -11.75 18.40 35.54
CA PRO A 662 -12.99 18.14 36.31
C PRO A 662 -13.89 19.35 36.47
N TYR A 663 -13.28 20.54 36.69
CA TYR A 663 -14.04 21.77 36.85
C TYR A 663 -14.75 22.21 35.55
N ALA A 664 -14.07 22.16 34.39
CA ALA A 664 -14.69 22.46 33.11
C ALA A 664 -15.78 21.41 32.77
N THR A 665 -15.57 20.16 33.13
CA THR A 665 -16.55 19.08 33.02
C THR A 665 -17.83 19.39 33.78
N ASP A 666 -17.72 19.83 35.05
CA ASP A 666 -18.89 20.21 35.85
C ASP A 666 -19.65 21.41 35.24
N LEU A 667 -18.91 22.39 34.67
CA LEU A 667 -19.52 23.51 33.97
C LEU A 667 -20.27 23.06 32.68
N ILE A 668 -19.70 22.15 31.89
CA ILE A 668 -20.33 21.61 30.70
C ILE A 668 -21.57 20.80 31.08
N LEU A 669 -21.51 19.97 32.11
CA LEU A 669 -22.66 19.21 32.59
C LEU A 669 -23.79 20.13 33.11
N ALA A 670 -23.45 21.28 33.70
CA ALA A 670 -24.42 22.28 34.15
C ALA A 670 -24.98 23.16 33.01
N ALA A 671 -24.25 23.26 31.87
CA ALA A 671 -24.64 24.06 30.71
C ALA A 671 -24.30 23.33 29.39
N PRO A 672 -24.96 22.21 29.05
CA PRO A 672 -24.54 21.32 27.95
C PRO A 672 -24.50 21.97 26.57
N ASN A 673 -25.28 23.03 26.34
CA ASN A 673 -25.26 23.77 25.09
C ASN A 673 -23.91 24.46 24.76
N VAL A 674 -22.98 24.53 25.70
CA VAL A 674 -21.63 25.04 25.51
C VAL A 674 -20.86 24.18 24.52
N VAL A 675 -21.16 22.88 24.41
CA VAL A 675 -20.56 21.97 23.41
C VAL A 675 -20.67 22.52 21.98
N LYS A 676 -21.75 23.26 21.66
CA LYS A 676 -21.93 23.93 20.37
C LYS A 676 -20.89 24.98 20.03
N LEU A 677 -20.19 25.48 21.05
CA LEU A 677 -19.16 26.51 20.90
C LEU A 677 -17.75 25.93 20.66
N LEU A 678 -17.59 24.59 20.69
CA LEU A 678 -16.31 23.93 20.48
C LEU A 678 -15.92 23.77 19.01
N GLY A 679 -16.82 24.13 18.08
CA GLY A 679 -16.58 24.05 16.63
C GLY A 679 -15.73 25.21 16.09
N ASP A 680 -15.15 25.01 14.88
CA ASP A 680 -14.38 26.04 14.15
C ASP A 680 -15.24 26.84 13.15
N GLY A 681 -16.57 26.70 13.18
CA GLY A 681 -17.47 27.42 12.29
C GLY A 681 -17.37 28.95 12.43
N ALA A 682 -17.90 29.69 11.45
CA ALA A 682 -17.90 31.16 11.42
C ALA A 682 -18.50 31.81 12.70
N ASN A 683 -19.24 31.03 13.49
CA ASN A 683 -19.83 31.38 14.75
C ASN A 683 -19.11 30.73 15.96
N GLY A 684 -17.95 30.07 15.75
CA GLY A 684 -17.14 29.54 16.86
C GLY A 684 -16.68 30.66 17.79
N PRO A 685 -16.52 30.38 19.12
CA PRO A 685 -16.13 31.41 20.01
C PRO A 685 -14.71 31.89 19.68
N LYS A 686 -14.60 33.14 19.32
CA LYS A 686 -13.32 33.85 19.35
C LYS A 686 -12.95 34.08 20.83
N LEU A 687 -12.52 33.03 21.52
CA LEU A 687 -12.20 33.01 22.96
C LEU A 687 -11.18 34.08 23.35
N THR A 688 -10.37 34.56 22.40
CA THR A 688 -9.34 35.58 22.62
C THR A 688 -9.81 37.02 22.34
N GLU A 689 -10.99 37.24 21.74
CA GLU A 689 -11.48 38.58 21.34
C GLU A 689 -12.66 39.10 22.17
N VAL A 690 -13.15 38.34 23.15
CA VAL A 690 -14.28 38.78 23.98
C VAL A 690 -13.79 39.72 25.05
N SER A 691 -14.02 41.02 24.86
CA SER A 691 -13.64 42.02 25.87
C SER A 691 -14.51 41.90 27.12
N ALA A 692 -13.91 42.20 28.29
CA ALA A 692 -14.63 42.21 29.57
C ALA A 692 -15.90 43.09 29.53
N SER A 693 -15.87 44.17 28.75
CA SER A 693 -17.02 45.05 28.55
C SER A 693 -18.19 44.36 27.79
N THR A 694 -17.89 43.45 26.87
CA THR A 694 -18.90 42.69 26.13
C THR A 694 -19.59 41.66 27.03
N VAL A 695 -18.78 40.93 27.83
CA VAL A 695 -19.31 39.99 28.86
C VAL A 695 -20.18 40.68 29.87
N THR A 696 -19.70 41.79 30.41
CA THR A 696 -20.46 42.62 31.40
C THR A 696 -21.80 43.08 30.80
N ARG A 697 -21.80 43.58 29.57
CA ARG A 697 -23.01 44.01 28.87
C ARG A 697 -24.00 42.86 28.69
N SER A 698 -23.50 41.69 28.29
CA SER A 698 -24.33 40.48 28.12
C SER A 698 -24.94 40.03 29.44
N LEU A 699 -24.17 40.02 30.52
CA LEU A 699 -24.66 39.72 31.88
C LEU A 699 -25.74 40.66 32.35
N VAL A 700 -25.52 41.99 32.23
CA VAL A 700 -26.49 43.03 32.62
C VAL A 700 -27.77 42.90 31.76
N THR A 701 -27.63 42.73 30.44
CA THR A 701 -28.78 42.57 29.54
C THR A 701 -29.57 41.29 29.84
N THR A 702 -28.89 40.21 30.19
CA THR A 702 -29.56 38.94 30.53
C THR A 702 -30.29 39.04 31.85
N ALA A 703 -29.67 39.63 32.86
CA ALA A 703 -30.32 39.87 34.18
C ALA A 703 -31.53 40.80 34.05
N SER A 704 -31.42 41.88 33.28
CA SER A 704 -32.48 42.89 33.14
C SER A 704 -33.74 42.43 32.41
N ARG A 705 -33.70 41.28 31.74
CA ARG A 705 -34.87 40.63 31.08
C ARG A 705 -35.85 40.01 32.06
N HIS A 706 -35.44 39.84 33.33
CA HIS A 706 -36.24 39.20 34.36
C HIS A 706 -36.64 40.22 35.41
N LYS A 707 -37.94 40.35 35.69
CA LYS A 707 -38.49 41.19 36.76
C LYS A 707 -38.31 40.57 38.14
N ASP A 708 -38.19 39.26 38.19
CA ASP A 708 -37.97 38.48 39.41
C ASP A 708 -36.47 38.42 39.72
N PRO A 709 -36.01 38.86 40.91
CA PRO A 709 -34.60 38.87 41.27
C PRO A 709 -33.93 37.49 41.25
N ASP A 710 -34.64 36.46 41.70
CA ASP A 710 -34.09 35.10 41.72
C ASP A 710 -33.89 34.54 40.31
N LYS A 711 -34.82 34.82 39.40
CA LYS A 711 -34.69 34.47 37.99
C LYS A 711 -33.58 35.26 37.29
N ALA A 712 -33.43 36.56 37.61
CA ALA A 712 -32.34 37.37 37.11
C ALA A 712 -30.98 36.86 37.55
N ILE A 713 -30.83 36.48 38.80
CA ILE A 713 -29.60 35.90 39.38
C ILE A 713 -29.33 34.54 38.75
N ALA A 714 -30.36 33.70 38.60
CA ALA A 714 -30.23 32.37 37.96
C ALA A 714 -29.76 32.50 36.51
N ALA A 715 -30.32 33.44 35.74
CA ALA A 715 -29.95 33.71 34.35
C ALA A 715 -28.51 34.25 34.23
N ALA A 716 -28.11 35.16 35.11
CA ALA A 716 -26.75 35.69 35.16
C ALA A 716 -25.73 34.58 35.52
N ARG A 717 -26.07 33.75 36.51
CA ARG A 717 -25.23 32.58 36.87
C ARG A 717 -25.11 31.57 35.72
N SER A 718 -26.16 31.32 34.98
CA SER A 718 -26.16 30.45 33.80
C SER A 718 -25.23 31.00 32.70
N LEU A 719 -25.34 32.30 32.39
CA LEU A 719 -24.46 32.97 31.43
C LEU A 719 -22.99 32.94 31.90
N ARG A 720 -22.73 33.25 33.18
CA ARG A 720 -21.36 33.16 33.73
C ARG A 720 -20.76 31.74 33.59
N ARG A 721 -21.55 30.69 33.87
CA ARG A 721 -21.09 29.30 33.71
C ARG A 721 -20.75 29.00 32.25
N LYS A 722 -21.58 29.51 31.32
CA LYS A 722 -21.35 29.37 29.88
C LYS A 722 -20.05 30.04 29.42
N GLU A 723 -19.76 31.24 29.94
CA GLU A 723 -18.54 32.00 29.61
C GLU A 723 -17.27 31.39 30.26
N LEU A 724 -17.41 30.70 31.39
CA LEU A 724 -16.31 30.02 32.06
C LEU A 724 -15.99 28.64 31.49
N ALA A 725 -17.01 27.94 30.93
CA ALA A 725 -16.85 26.63 30.32
C ALA A 725 -16.20 26.71 28.95
#